data_b78d3908d3f7cf76848f0cf4d16d9e8b
#
_entry.id   b78d3908d3f7cf76848f0cf4d16d9e8b
#
_cell.length_a   1.000
_cell.length_b   1.000
_cell.length_c   1.000
_cell.angle_alpha   90.00
_cell.angle_beta   90.00
_cell.angle_gamma   90.00
#
_symmetry.space_group_name_H-M   'P 1'
#
loop_
_entity.id
_entity.type
_entity.pdbx_description
1 polymer ?
#
loop_
_entity_poly.entity_id
_entity_poly.type
_entity_poly.pdbx_seq_one_letter_code
_entity_poly.pdbx_strand_id
1 'polypeptide(L)'
;MMAGATFALWVIYGNIFVISDTLVIGILFVSGIFTLLFLVVGASTEAPDNPTVIDWTLSLLSAACGIYFFLKAQVIADRISLLEPLTPLQLFFGSALLVLTLEATRRTTGMGLTAVVVAFLLYNLFGYLLPAPFGHGVSSYTYVLDVLVFTTDGLFGVPIQVVASYVFLFVLFGTLLAKAGGGDFFFNLASALTGKTRGGPAKVAVISSGLYGTMSGSATSDVVTTGSITIPIMRRLGYTRRFAGGVEVAASTGGSSMPPIMGSAAFILAEYTGVPYREVVYVAIIPALLYYFGVFGQVHLRAVREDLRPVSGSVPTLGTTFRLGWMFVIPILVIISVLMIGYSPTYTAAIGAASVVVAAALSTLTRMSLWQIVEALGETTLRILPVAGACAAAGLVIGGLSMTGLGMKAANVIIAVSGGDPILTLLLAAVITIILGLGMPTPSAYILAAVLVAPAMTRIGFPLLESHLFLLYFAIMSALTPPIAVAAMAAAAIAEEDPFKIAFDAVRLAIVGFLMPFVFLWNPAILAIGSVPEIILTVVGAVAAVAALAVAVEGMLERQVPRLERVGLLVGAIVAVAPQTLIAVAGIASIAILIGRRLYRDPSVVKGDETQSGSDGVECGVCGPRAICEPADPPEVPEAKER
;
A
#
# COMPACT_ATOMS: atom_id res chain seq x y z
N MET A 1 13.36 -19.99 -10.84
CA MET A 1 13.25 -18.97 -11.91
C MET A 1 12.57 -19.51 -13.18
N MET A 2 13.12 -20.53 -13.88
CA MET A 2 12.52 -21.06 -15.13
C MET A 2 11.07 -21.54 -14.96
N ALA A 3 10.78 -22.33 -13.93
CA ALA A 3 9.41 -22.77 -13.65
C ALA A 3 8.44 -21.60 -13.39
N GLY A 4 8.89 -20.56 -12.67
CA GLY A 4 8.10 -19.34 -12.48
C GLY A 4 7.87 -18.59 -13.79
N ALA A 5 8.87 -18.51 -14.66
CA ALA A 5 8.72 -17.88 -15.97
C ALA A 5 7.73 -18.64 -16.87
N THR A 6 7.79 -19.97 -16.87
CA THR A 6 6.82 -20.82 -17.60
C THR A 6 5.40 -20.60 -17.07
N PHE A 7 5.24 -20.55 -15.76
CA PHE A 7 3.95 -20.26 -15.13
C PHE A 7 3.44 -18.86 -15.50
N ALA A 8 4.32 -17.83 -15.48
CA ALA A 8 3.96 -16.50 -15.90
C ALA A 8 3.48 -16.43 -17.35
N LEU A 9 4.17 -17.14 -18.28
CA LEU A 9 3.75 -17.25 -19.67
C LEU A 9 2.39 -17.91 -19.81
N TRP A 10 2.12 -18.96 -19.01
CA TRP A 10 0.80 -19.59 -18.99
C TRP A 10 -0.28 -18.61 -18.51
N VAL A 11 -0.04 -17.85 -17.42
CA VAL A 11 -1.00 -16.85 -16.93
C VAL A 11 -1.28 -15.78 -17.98
N ILE A 12 -0.23 -15.27 -18.66
CA ILE A 12 -0.38 -14.29 -19.73
C ILE A 12 -1.22 -14.87 -20.89
N TYR A 13 -0.89 -16.07 -21.34
CA TYR A 13 -1.59 -16.74 -22.43
C TYR A 13 -3.06 -16.99 -22.09
N GLY A 14 -3.34 -17.52 -20.89
CA GLY A 14 -4.69 -17.83 -20.43
C GLY A 14 -5.59 -16.60 -20.30
N ASN A 15 -5.02 -15.46 -19.87
CA ASN A 15 -5.81 -14.24 -19.67
C ASN A 15 -6.01 -13.39 -20.95
N ILE A 16 -5.14 -13.52 -21.95
CA ILE A 16 -5.16 -12.66 -23.14
C ILE A 16 -5.76 -13.39 -24.35
N PHE A 17 -5.42 -14.66 -24.54
CA PHE A 17 -5.70 -15.39 -25.77
C PHE A 17 -6.77 -16.49 -25.64
N VAL A 18 -7.06 -16.92 -24.40
CA VAL A 18 -7.98 -18.03 -24.15
C VAL A 18 -9.17 -17.52 -23.34
N ILE A 19 -10.38 -17.72 -23.87
CA ILE A 19 -11.61 -17.52 -23.10
C ILE A 19 -11.82 -18.82 -22.31
N SER A 20 -11.29 -18.87 -21.09
CA SER A 20 -11.46 -20.00 -20.19
C SER A 20 -12.49 -19.69 -19.11
N ASP A 21 -13.14 -20.73 -18.60
CA ASP A 21 -13.98 -20.63 -17.42
C ASP A 21 -13.17 -20.08 -16.23
N THR A 22 -13.74 -19.17 -15.49
CA THR A 22 -13.13 -18.53 -14.30
C THR A 22 -12.74 -19.56 -13.25
N LEU A 23 -13.52 -20.64 -13.08
CA LEU A 23 -13.20 -21.76 -12.20
C LEU A 23 -11.92 -22.47 -12.65
N VAL A 24 -11.77 -22.75 -13.93
CA VAL A 24 -10.60 -23.43 -14.51
C VAL A 24 -9.34 -22.58 -14.32
N ILE A 25 -9.42 -21.28 -14.57
CA ILE A 25 -8.31 -20.34 -14.34
C ILE A 25 -7.92 -20.35 -12.85
N GLY A 26 -8.90 -20.26 -11.95
CA GLY A 26 -8.68 -20.30 -10.51
C GLY A 26 -8.01 -21.60 -10.04
N ILE A 27 -8.48 -22.76 -10.51
CA ILE A 27 -7.91 -24.06 -10.19
C ILE A 27 -6.43 -24.14 -10.60
N LEU A 28 -6.14 -23.84 -11.86
CA LEU A 28 -4.78 -23.94 -12.40
C LEU A 28 -3.85 -22.89 -11.77
N PHE A 29 -4.37 -21.69 -11.48
CA PHE A 29 -3.60 -20.66 -10.83
C PHE A 29 -3.23 -21.04 -9.39
N VAL A 30 -4.21 -21.41 -8.55
CA VAL A 30 -3.97 -21.81 -7.15
C VAL A 30 -3.02 -22.98 -7.07
N SER A 31 -3.25 -24.02 -7.89
CA SER A 31 -2.43 -25.23 -7.87
C SER A 31 -1.00 -24.97 -8.33
N GLY A 32 -0.82 -24.18 -9.39
CA GLY A 32 0.50 -23.80 -9.89
C GLY A 32 1.26 -22.92 -8.89
N ILE A 33 0.59 -21.92 -8.31
CA ILE A 33 1.16 -21.05 -7.28
C ILE A 33 1.56 -21.84 -6.03
N PHE A 34 0.69 -22.73 -5.51
CA PHE A 34 1.02 -23.53 -4.33
C PHE A 34 2.14 -24.53 -4.60
N THR A 35 2.18 -25.15 -5.78
CA THR A 35 3.28 -26.02 -6.19
C THR A 35 4.62 -25.28 -6.13
N LEU A 36 4.68 -24.06 -6.65
CA LEU A 36 5.88 -23.22 -6.62
C LEU A 36 6.17 -22.65 -5.22
N LEU A 37 5.13 -22.25 -4.49
CA LEU A 37 5.24 -21.65 -3.16
C LEU A 37 5.94 -22.60 -2.19
N PHE A 38 5.53 -23.88 -2.13
CA PHE A 38 6.12 -24.83 -1.21
C PHE A 38 7.57 -25.17 -1.53
N LEU A 39 8.01 -25.00 -2.78
CA LEU A 39 9.42 -25.16 -3.17
C LEU A 39 10.30 -23.94 -2.91
N VAL A 40 9.69 -22.75 -2.79
CA VAL A 40 10.43 -21.48 -2.68
C VAL A 40 10.37 -20.90 -1.27
N VAL A 41 9.22 -21.04 -0.61
CA VAL A 41 8.99 -20.45 0.72
C VAL A 41 9.14 -21.55 1.78
N GLY A 42 10.21 -21.47 2.58
CA GLY A 42 10.47 -22.41 3.65
C GLY A 42 9.40 -22.44 4.73
N ALA A 43 9.36 -23.52 5.52
CA ALA A 43 8.39 -23.70 6.59
C ALA A 43 8.58 -22.70 7.77
N SER A 44 9.81 -22.17 7.96
CA SER A 44 10.17 -21.17 8.96
C SER A 44 11.31 -20.29 8.46
N THR A 45 11.62 -19.21 9.18
CA THR A 45 12.76 -18.34 8.90
C THR A 45 14.13 -19.04 9.08
N GLU A 46 14.17 -20.18 9.80
CA GLU A 46 15.37 -21.00 10.02
C GLU A 46 15.40 -22.23 9.09
N ALA A 47 14.45 -22.32 8.14
CA ALA A 47 14.41 -23.44 7.19
C ALA A 47 15.65 -23.38 6.27
N PRO A 48 16.17 -24.55 5.85
CA PRO A 48 17.29 -24.60 4.91
C PRO A 48 16.91 -23.99 3.57
N ASP A 49 17.90 -23.42 2.86
CA ASP A 49 17.72 -22.80 1.53
C ASP A 49 17.19 -23.79 0.47
N ASN A 50 17.44 -25.10 0.64
CA ASN A 50 16.95 -26.15 -0.24
C ASN A 50 15.64 -26.71 0.27
N PRO A 51 14.67 -27.00 -0.63
CA PRO A 51 13.40 -27.61 -0.27
C PRO A 51 13.58 -28.93 0.47
N THR A 52 12.90 -29.09 1.61
CA THR A 52 12.88 -30.32 2.39
C THR A 52 11.98 -31.37 1.75
N VAL A 53 12.03 -32.62 2.26
CA VAL A 53 11.12 -33.70 1.82
C VAL A 53 9.66 -33.30 2.04
N ILE A 54 9.36 -32.56 3.11
CA ILE A 54 8.01 -32.06 3.40
C ILE A 54 7.59 -31.06 2.32
N ASP A 55 8.47 -30.16 1.91
CA ASP A 55 8.19 -29.16 0.87
C ASP A 55 7.89 -29.82 -0.47
N TRP A 56 8.66 -30.84 -0.83
CA TRP A 56 8.40 -31.64 -2.01
C TRP A 56 7.06 -32.40 -1.93
N THR A 57 6.71 -32.97 -0.77
CA THR A 57 5.43 -33.66 -0.60
C THR A 57 4.25 -32.72 -0.73
N LEU A 58 4.31 -31.52 -0.12
CA LEU A 58 3.28 -30.50 -0.24
C LEU A 58 3.15 -29.95 -1.67
N SER A 59 4.28 -29.74 -2.34
CA SER A 59 4.32 -29.32 -3.74
C SER A 59 3.66 -30.36 -4.66
N LEU A 60 4.04 -31.63 -4.53
CA LEU A 60 3.46 -32.73 -5.32
C LEU A 60 1.96 -32.93 -5.02
N LEU A 61 1.55 -32.80 -3.75
CA LEU A 61 0.15 -32.87 -3.38
C LEU A 61 -0.65 -31.71 -3.99
N SER A 62 -0.07 -30.49 -4.02
CA SER A 62 -0.69 -29.34 -4.69
C SER A 62 -0.87 -29.56 -6.17
N ALA A 63 0.14 -30.10 -6.85
CA ALA A 63 0.05 -30.45 -8.26
C ALA A 63 -0.99 -31.55 -8.52
N ALA A 64 -1.06 -32.57 -7.65
CA ALA A 64 -2.05 -33.65 -7.76
C ALA A 64 -3.48 -33.11 -7.55
N CYS A 65 -3.70 -32.20 -6.56
CA CYS A 65 -4.96 -31.49 -6.41
C CYS A 65 -5.33 -30.74 -7.69
N GLY A 66 -4.37 -29.98 -8.25
CA GLY A 66 -4.58 -29.23 -9.48
C GLY A 66 -5.00 -30.09 -10.65
N ILE A 67 -4.31 -31.20 -10.87
CA ILE A 67 -4.65 -32.18 -11.92
C ILE A 67 -6.06 -32.76 -11.69
N TYR A 68 -6.36 -33.13 -10.45
CA TYR A 68 -7.68 -33.69 -10.11
C TYR A 68 -8.80 -32.68 -10.37
N PHE A 69 -8.68 -31.47 -9.84
CA PHE A 69 -9.70 -30.42 -10.00
C PHE A 69 -9.83 -30.00 -11.47
N PHE A 70 -8.73 -29.89 -12.21
CA PHE A 70 -8.76 -29.56 -13.64
C PHE A 70 -9.49 -30.63 -14.47
N LEU A 71 -9.15 -31.92 -14.27
CA LEU A 71 -9.80 -33.02 -14.99
C LEU A 71 -11.29 -33.17 -14.64
N LYS A 72 -11.69 -32.71 -13.46
CA LYS A 72 -13.08 -32.73 -12.98
C LYS A 72 -13.78 -31.38 -13.01
N ALA A 73 -13.14 -30.35 -13.58
CA ALA A 73 -13.69 -28.98 -13.56
C ALA A 73 -15.12 -28.90 -14.12
N GLN A 74 -15.37 -29.54 -15.26
CA GLN A 74 -16.71 -29.57 -15.86
C GLN A 74 -17.73 -30.27 -14.93
N VAL A 75 -17.36 -31.42 -14.36
CA VAL A 75 -18.22 -32.17 -13.44
C VAL A 75 -18.50 -31.36 -12.18
N ILE A 76 -17.51 -30.57 -11.71
CA ILE A 76 -17.66 -29.70 -10.54
C ILE A 76 -18.58 -28.50 -10.89
N ALA A 77 -18.42 -27.92 -12.07
CA ALA A 77 -19.22 -26.81 -12.53
C ALA A 77 -20.71 -27.19 -12.76
N ASP A 78 -20.94 -28.38 -13.28
CA ASP A 78 -22.29 -28.89 -13.57
C ASP A 78 -22.99 -29.45 -12.33
N ARG A 79 -22.25 -29.70 -11.23
CA ARG A 79 -22.78 -30.28 -10.00
C ARG A 79 -23.68 -29.29 -9.24
N ILE A 80 -24.81 -29.79 -8.77
CA ILE A 80 -25.68 -29.01 -7.91
C ILE A 80 -25.16 -29.14 -6.47
N SER A 81 -24.46 -28.10 -6.01
CA SER A 81 -23.93 -28.03 -4.64
C SER A 81 -25.03 -28.31 -3.63
N LEU A 82 -24.71 -29.04 -2.58
CA LEU A 82 -25.58 -29.44 -1.46
C LEU A 82 -26.62 -30.51 -1.78
N LEU A 83 -27.03 -30.70 -3.02
CA LEU A 83 -27.95 -31.77 -3.42
C LEU A 83 -27.22 -33.06 -3.80
N GLU A 84 -26.08 -32.93 -4.41
CA GLU A 84 -25.22 -34.07 -4.80
C GLU A 84 -24.11 -34.24 -3.75
N PRO A 85 -24.05 -35.39 -3.04
CA PRO A 85 -23.03 -35.64 -2.03
C PRO A 85 -21.63 -35.71 -2.66
N LEU A 86 -20.63 -35.21 -1.91
CA LEU A 86 -19.24 -35.32 -2.32
C LEU A 86 -18.78 -36.78 -2.31
N THR A 87 -18.11 -37.18 -3.38
CA THR A 87 -17.49 -38.52 -3.46
C THR A 87 -16.27 -38.59 -2.52
N PRO A 88 -15.82 -39.81 -2.11
CA PRO A 88 -14.64 -39.97 -1.26
C PRO A 88 -13.36 -39.30 -1.83
N LEU A 89 -13.18 -39.30 -3.16
CA LEU A 89 -12.07 -38.63 -3.81
C LEU A 89 -12.20 -37.10 -3.74
N GLN A 90 -13.40 -36.57 -3.88
CA GLN A 90 -13.67 -35.12 -3.71
C GLN A 90 -13.40 -34.71 -2.25
N LEU A 91 -13.84 -35.50 -1.28
CA LEU A 91 -13.55 -35.25 0.13
C LEU A 91 -12.05 -35.24 0.41
N PHE A 92 -11.31 -36.20 -0.14
CA PHE A 92 -9.86 -36.26 0.03
C PHE A 92 -9.16 -35.04 -0.59
N PHE A 93 -9.35 -34.79 -1.88
CA PHE A 93 -8.66 -33.69 -2.57
C PHE A 93 -9.14 -32.32 -2.09
N GLY A 94 -10.42 -32.14 -1.76
CA GLY A 94 -10.95 -30.92 -1.17
C GLY A 94 -10.34 -30.62 0.19
N SER A 95 -10.28 -31.62 1.09
CA SER A 95 -9.64 -31.48 2.41
C SER A 95 -8.15 -31.21 2.29
N ALA A 96 -7.46 -31.92 1.36
CA ALA A 96 -6.05 -31.67 1.09
C ALA A 96 -5.81 -30.22 0.63
N LEU A 97 -6.62 -29.70 -0.30
CA LEU A 97 -6.48 -28.34 -0.80
C LEU A 97 -6.77 -27.29 0.29
N LEU A 98 -7.74 -27.55 1.18
CA LEU A 98 -8.02 -26.70 2.33
C LEU A 98 -6.81 -26.61 3.28
N VAL A 99 -6.19 -27.76 3.62
CA VAL A 99 -4.98 -27.81 4.46
C VAL A 99 -3.79 -27.16 3.77
N LEU A 100 -3.60 -27.39 2.48
CA LEU A 100 -2.57 -26.73 1.68
C LEU A 100 -2.75 -25.21 1.67
N THR A 101 -3.99 -24.72 1.60
CA THR A 101 -4.29 -23.28 1.68
C THR A 101 -3.91 -22.70 3.04
N LEU A 102 -4.21 -23.38 4.14
CA LEU A 102 -3.79 -22.95 5.47
C LEU A 102 -2.27 -22.90 5.61
N GLU A 103 -1.58 -23.92 5.11
CA GLU A 103 -0.11 -23.99 5.17
C GLU A 103 0.53 -22.92 4.24
N ALA A 104 -0.01 -22.71 3.05
CA ALA A 104 0.43 -21.64 2.15
C ALA A 104 0.26 -20.27 2.80
N THR A 105 -0.89 -20.03 3.45
CA THR A 105 -1.17 -18.80 4.20
C THR A 105 -0.16 -18.62 5.34
N ARG A 106 0.10 -19.67 6.13
CA ARG A 106 1.05 -19.63 7.23
C ARG A 106 2.47 -19.25 6.77
N ARG A 107 2.91 -19.82 5.66
CA ARG A 107 4.25 -19.55 5.11
C ARG A 107 4.38 -18.15 4.53
N THR A 108 3.34 -17.62 3.94
CA THR A 108 3.39 -16.33 3.22
C THR A 108 3.05 -15.12 4.09
N THR A 109 2.07 -15.25 4.96
CA THR A 109 1.54 -14.14 5.75
C THR A 109 1.71 -14.34 7.26
N GLY A 110 2.19 -15.51 7.66
CA GLY A 110 2.44 -15.86 9.05
C GLY A 110 1.19 -16.32 9.81
N MET A 111 1.36 -16.51 11.13
CA MET A 111 0.32 -17.07 12.00
C MET A 111 -0.89 -16.17 12.18
N GLY A 112 -0.76 -14.85 11.99
CA GLY A 112 -1.86 -13.91 12.23
C GLY A 112 -3.08 -14.20 11.35
N LEU A 113 -2.92 -14.13 10.03
CA LEU A 113 -3.99 -14.43 9.08
C LEU A 113 -4.42 -15.91 9.16
N THR A 114 -3.48 -16.82 9.36
CA THR A 114 -3.80 -18.25 9.51
C THR A 114 -4.73 -18.51 10.69
N ALA A 115 -4.46 -17.87 11.85
CA ALA A 115 -5.32 -17.99 13.03
C ALA A 115 -6.72 -17.42 12.76
N VAL A 116 -6.82 -16.31 12.03
CA VAL A 116 -8.12 -15.74 11.62
C VAL A 116 -8.88 -16.75 10.74
N VAL A 117 -8.24 -17.32 9.71
CA VAL A 117 -8.88 -18.32 8.82
C VAL A 117 -9.34 -19.54 9.62
N VAL A 118 -8.47 -20.07 10.50
CA VAL A 118 -8.83 -21.21 11.37
C VAL A 118 -10.00 -20.86 12.28
N ALA A 119 -10.02 -19.67 12.88
CA ALA A 119 -11.14 -19.21 13.70
C ALA A 119 -12.46 -19.17 12.91
N PHE A 120 -12.43 -18.69 11.65
CA PHE A 120 -13.60 -18.70 10.79
C PHE A 120 -14.02 -20.11 10.37
N LEU A 121 -13.09 -21.02 10.11
CA LEU A 121 -13.41 -22.43 9.83
C LEU A 121 -14.05 -23.10 11.04
N LEU A 122 -13.52 -22.87 12.24
CA LEU A 122 -14.11 -23.35 13.49
C LEU A 122 -15.49 -22.73 13.73
N TYR A 123 -15.66 -21.44 13.43
CA TYR A 123 -16.97 -20.80 13.49
C TYR A 123 -17.97 -21.44 12.53
N ASN A 124 -17.57 -21.73 11.29
CA ASN A 124 -18.44 -22.38 10.31
C ASN A 124 -18.91 -23.78 10.76
N LEU A 125 -18.08 -24.51 11.51
CA LEU A 125 -18.39 -25.85 12.00
C LEU A 125 -19.15 -25.83 13.33
N PHE A 126 -18.81 -24.93 14.24
CA PHE A 126 -19.26 -24.94 15.63
C PHE A 126 -20.03 -23.68 16.05
N GLY A 127 -20.21 -22.70 15.15
CA GLY A 127 -20.87 -21.45 15.49
C GLY A 127 -22.35 -21.60 15.87
N TYR A 128 -22.98 -22.76 15.59
CA TYR A 128 -24.32 -23.10 16.08
C TYR A 128 -24.38 -23.19 17.62
N LEU A 129 -23.24 -23.34 18.29
CA LEU A 129 -23.16 -23.35 19.77
C LEU A 129 -23.16 -21.95 20.36
N LEU A 130 -22.98 -20.92 19.56
CA LEU A 130 -22.93 -19.53 20.04
C LEU A 130 -24.34 -18.98 20.26
N PRO A 131 -24.52 -18.12 21.28
CA PRO A 131 -25.78 -17.43 21.47
C PRO A 131 -26.06 -16.41 20.38
N ALA A 132 -27.32 -15.99 20.21
CA ALA A 132 -27.68 -14.87 19.37
C ALA A 132 -26.86 -13.60 19.75
N PRO A 133 -26.47 -12.77 18.79
CA PRO A 133 -26.79 -12.80 17.35
C PRO A 133 -25.84 -13.65 16.51
N PHE A 134 -24.80 -14.26 17.08
CA PHE A 134 -23.72 -14.91 16.32
C PHE A 134 -24.02 -16.37 15.94
N GLY A 135 -24.95 -17.05 16.64
CA GLY A 135 -25.33 -18.44 16.33
C GLY A 135 -25.88 -18.58 14.90
N HIS A 136 -25.61 -19.73 14.26
CA HIS A 136 -26.15 -20.13 12.95
C HIS A 136 -26.65 -21.58 12.97
N GLY A 137 -27.24 -22.05 11.88
CA GLY A 137 -27.69 -23.46 11.76
C GLY A 137 -26.51 -24.43 11.80
N VAL A 138 -26.80 -25.71 12.15
CA VAL A 138 -25.78 -26.76 12.14
C VAL A 138 -25.25 -26.99 10.72
N SER A 139 -23.94 -26.93 10.55
CA SER A 139 -23.25 -27.17 9.28
C SER A 139 -22.38 -28.43 9.40
N SER A 140 -22.54 -29.39 8.47
CA SER A 140 -21.66 -30.54 8.41
C SER A 140 -20.33 -30.17 7.78
N TYR A 141 -19.27 -30.94 8.07
CA TYR A 141 -17.97 -30.75 7.43
C TYR A 141 -18.05 -30.84 5.89
N THR A 142 -18.84 -31.77 5.38
CA THR A 142 -19.03 -31.95 3.94
C THR A 142 -19.70 -30.74 3.30
N TYR A 143 -20.65 -30.12 3.97
CA TYR A 143 -21.29 -28.88 3.56
C TYR A 143 -20.32 -27.71 3.52
N VAL A 144 -19.53 -27.52 4.59
CA VAL A 144 -18.52 -26.46 4.66
C VAL A 144 -17.47 -26.66 3.56
N LEU A 145 -16.98 -27.89 3.38
CA LEU A 145 -15.98 -28.20 2.35
C LEU A 145 -16.53 -27.96 0.94
N ASP A 146 -17.79 -28.32 0.69
CA ASP A 146 -18.47 -28.12 -0.59
C ASP A 146 -18.49 -26.62 -0.97
N VAL A 147 -18.99 -25.77 -0.10
CA VAL A 147 -19.06 -24.33 -0.36
C VAL A 147 -17.67 -23.72 -0.49
N LEU A 148 -16.72 -24.08 0.37
CA LEU A 148 -15.41 -23.45 0.41
C LEU A 148 -14.48 -23.86 -0.73
N VAL A 149 -14.60 -25.08 -1.27
CA VAL A 149 -13.61 -25.63 -2.21
C VAL A 149 -14.20 -26.06 -3.55
N PHE A 150 -15.51 -26.35 -3.62
CA PHE A 150 -16.14 -26.85 -4.84
C PHE A 150 -17.07 -25.82 -5.50
N THR A 151 -17.05 -24.57 -5.02
CA THR A 151 -17.78 -23.45 -5.64
C THR A 151 -16.84 -22.26 -5.89
N THR A 152 -17.33 -21.25 -6.59
CA THR A 152 -16.66 -19.96 -6.77
C THR A 152 -16.92 -18.98 -5.61
N ASP A 153 -17.60 -19.39 -4.56
CA ASP A 153 -17.88 -18.54 -3.38
C ASP A 153 -16.75 -18.60 -2.34
N GLY A 154 -15.92 -19.65 -2.38
CA GLY A 154 -14.82 -19.88 -1.45
C GLY A 154 -13.44 -19.63 -2.04
N LEU A 155 -12.60 -20.67 -2.02
CA LEU A 155 -11.19 -20.63 -2.45
C LEU A 155 -11.01 -20.08 -3.86
N PHE A 156 -11.85 -20.52 -4.81
CA PHE A 156 -11.80 -20.09 -6.21
C PHE A 156 -12.65 -18.83 -6.49
N GLY A 157 -13.00 -18.10 -5.43
CA GLY A 157 -13.81 -16.90 -5.50
C GLY A 157 -13.07 -15.68 -6.03
N VAL A 158 -13.77 -14.53 -5.95
CA VAL A 158 -13.32 -13.24 -6.46
C VAL A 158 -11.86 -12.90 -6.11
N PRO A 159 -11.35 -13.11 -4.86
CA PRO A 159 -9.97 -12.74 -4.55
C PRO A 159 -8.94 -13.46 -5.41
N ILE A 160 -9.11 -14.75 -5.63
CA ILE A 160 -8.19 -15.53 -6.48
C ILE A 160 -8.36 -15.18 -7.96
N GLN A 161 -9.57 -14.98 -8.43
CA GLN A 161 -9.83 -14.57 -9.82
C GLN A 161 -9.15 -13.25 -10.16
N VAL A 162 -9.23 -12.28 -9.27
CA VAL A 162 -8.56 -10.97 -9.39
C VAL A 162 -7.04 -11.13 -9.44
N VAL A 163 -6.47 -11.97 -8.57
CA VAL A 163 -5.01 -12.18 -8.52
C VAL A 163 -4.53 -13.00 -9.73
N ALA A 164 -5.29 -13.99 -10.16
CA ALA A 164 -4.97 -14.83 -11.32
C ALA A 164 -5.04 -14.08 -12.65
N SER A 165 -5.71 -12.93 -12.69
CA SER A 165 -5.89 -12.13 -13.89
C SER A 165 -5.03 -10.86 -13.87
N TYR A 166 -5.65 -9.72 -13.65
CA TYR A 166 -5.00 -8.43 -13.84
C TYR A 166 -3.98 -8.05 -12.76
N VAL A 167 -4.13 -8.52 -11.51
CA VAL A 167 -3.11 -8.23 -10.48
C VAL A 167 -1.77 -8.84 -10.87
N PHE A 168 -1.76 -10.09 -11.35
CA PHE A 168 -0.54 -10.73 -11.86
C PHE A 168 0.10 -9.90 -12.97
N LEU A 169 -0.69 -9.42 -13.92
CA LEU A 169 -0.21 -8.64 -15.06
C LEU A 169 0.30 -7.24 -14.65
N PHE A 170 -0.31 -6.60 -13.65
CA PHE A 170 0.22 -5.34 -13.12
C PHE A 170 1.51 -5.53 -12.31
N VAL A 171 1.64 -6.63 -11.57
CA VAL A 171 2.91 -6.98 -10.92
C VAL A 171 4.00 -7.26 -11.97
N LEU A 172 3.64 -7.90 -13.07
CA LEU A 172 4.55 -8.09 -14.22
C LEU A 172 4.99 -6.75 -14.81
N PHE A 173 4.05 -5.83 -15.05
CA PHE A 173 4.35 -4.47 -15.49
C PHE A 173 5.36 -3.78 -14.57
N GLY A 174 5.10 -3.78 -13.26
CA GLY A 174 5.98 -3.18 -12.25
C GLY A 174 7.36 -3.83 -12.21
N THR A 175 7.43 -5.17 -12.33
CA THR A 175 8.68 -5.92 -12.33
C THR A 175 9.52 -5.63 -13.59
N LEU A 176 8.89 -5.60 -14.76
CA LEU A 176 9.56 -5.23 -16.03
C LEU A 176 10.08 -3.80 -15.97
N LEU A 177 9.26 -2.86 -15.46
CA LEU A 177 9.65 -1.45 -15.34
C LEU A 177 10.83 -1.27 -14.38
N ALA A 178 10.82 -1.99 -13.24
CA ALA A 178 11.93 -1.99 -12.29
C ALA A 178 13.22 -2.57 -12.90
N LYS A 179 13.14 -3.70 -13.59
CA LYS A 179 14.28 -4.34 -14.28
C LYS A 179 14.86 -3.49 -15.42
N ALA A 180 14.02 -2.70 -16.08
CA ALA A 180 14.46 -1.77 -17.12
C ALA A 180 15.18 -0.53 -16.57
N GLY A 181 15.16 -0.28 -15.23
CA GLY A 181 15.78 0.88 -14.58
C GLY A 181 14.80 2.01 -14.22
N GLY A 182 13.49 1.73 -14.22
CA GLY A 182 12.46 2.71 -13.88
C GLY A 182 12.59 3.25 -12.46
N GLY A 183 13.05 2.42 -11.50
CA GLY A 183 13.30 2.85 -10.13
C GLY A 183 14.35 3.95 -10.02
N ASP A 184 15.46 3.80 -10.72
CA ASP A 184 16.53 4.81 -10.78
C ASP A 184 16.05 6.10 -11.44
N PHE A 185 15.21 5.98 -12.48
CA PHE A 185 14.61 7.15 -13.12
C PHE A 185 13.72 7.94 -12.14
N PHE A 186 12.85 7.27 -11.38
CA PHE A 186 11.97 7.94 -10.40
C PHE A 186 12.76 8.58 -9.27
N PHE A 187 13.81 7.92 -8.78
CA PHE A 187 14.70 8.49 -7.78
C PHE A 187 15.44 9.72 -8.30
N ASN A 188 15.98 9.66 -9.50
CA ASN A 188 16.66 10.78 -10.14
C ASN A 188 15.69 11.94 -10.44
N LEU A 189 14.46 11.64 -10.86
CA LEU A 189 13.40 12.64 -11.07
C LEU A 189 13.05 13.36 -9.77
N ALA A 190 12.82 12.60 -8.70
CA ALA A 190 12.55 13.15 -7.37
C ALA A 190 13.72 14.01 -6.87
N SER A 191 14.96 13.55 -7.08
CA SER A 191 16.18 14.27 -6.73
C SER A 191 16.32 15.56 -7.53
N ALA A 192 16.03 15.55 -8.83
CA ALA A 192 16.07 16.73 -9.68
C ALA A 192 15.03 17.79 -9.27
N LEU A 193 13.85 17.34 -8.81
CA LEU A 193 12.77 18.24 -8.39
C LEU A 193 13.02 18.87 -7.01
N THR A 194 13.52 18.10 -6.05
CA THR A 194 13.52 18.53 -4.65
C THR A 194 14.86 18.45 -3.94
N GLY A 195 15.87 17.78 -4.49
CA GLY A 195 17.14 17.51 -3.81
C GLY A 195 17.87 18.77 -3.32
N LYS A 196 17.79 19.87 -4.04
CA LYS A 196 18.40 21.17 -3.69
C LYS A 196 17.55 22.02 -2.74
N THR A 197 16.35 21.58 -2.36
CA THR A 197 15.49 22.30 -1.43
C THR A 197 15.78 21.93 0.02
N ARG A 198 15.39 22.80 0.98
CA ARG A 198 15.42 22.44 2.40
C ARG A 198 14.65 21.14 2.63
N GLY A 199 15.26 20.20 3.35
CA GLY A 199 14.66 18.87 3.53
C GLY A 199 14.68 17.99 2.28
N GLY A 200 15.52 18.33 1.28
CA GLY A 200 15.63 17.62 0.00
C GLY A 200 15.63 16.10 0.11
N PRO A 201 16.49 15.46 0.92
CA PRO A 201 16.56 14.01 1.04
C PRO A 201 15.23 13.34 1.40
N ALA A 202 14.54 13.88 2.39
CA ALA A 202 13.23 13.33 2.81
C ALA A 202 12.13 13.61 1.78
N LYS A 203 12.18 14.75 1.09
CA LYS A 203 11.26 15.04 -0.03
C LYS A 203 11.51 14.13 -1.22
N VAL A 204 12.78 13.81 -1.51
CA VAL A 204 13.16 12.80 -2.52
C VAL A 204 12.55 11.45 -2.14
N ALA A 205 12.68 11.03 -0.88
CA ALA A 205 12.07 9.79 -0.39
C ALA A 205 10.55 9.80 -0.61
N VAL A 206 9.85 10.88 -0.23
CA VAL A 206 8.38 11.01 -0.39
C VAL A 206 7.96 10.85 -1.85
N ILE A 207 8.63 11.53 -2.78
CA ILE A 207 8.25 11.48 -4.20
C ILE A 207 8.67 10.14 -4.83
N SER A 208 9.91 9.67 -4.59
CA SER A 208 10.39 8.42 -5.20
C SER A 208 9.63 7.20 -4.72
N SER A 209 9.40 7.09 -3.39
CA SER A 209 8.64 5.98 -2.83
C SER A 209 7.15 6.06 -3.19
N GLY A 210 6.59 7.27 -3.32
CA GLY A 210 5.25 7.47 -3.84
C GLY A 210 5.10 6.99 -5.29
N LEU A 211 6.01 7.36 -6.17
CA LEU A 211 6.00 6.92 -7.57
C LEU A 211 6.27 5.42 -7.70
N TYR A 212 7.18 4.87 -6.91
CA TYR A 212 7.46 3.43 -6.90
C TYR A 212 6.27 2.64 -6.34
N GLY A 213 5.67 3.12 -5.27
CA GLY A 213 4.53 2.50 -4.59
C GLY A 213 3.29 2.40 -5.45
N THR A 214 3.08 3.34 -6.40
CA THR A 214 1.97 3.24 -7.37
C THR A 214 2.07 1.97 -8.24
N MET A 215 3.28 1.41 -8.40
CA MET A 215 3.52 0.22 -9.23
C MET A 215 3.55 -1.07 -8.40
N SER A 216 4.11 -1.02 -7.20
CA SER A 216 4.29 -2.19 -6.34
C SER A 216 3.02 -2.51 -5.55
N GLY A 217 2.31 -1.48 -5.09
CA GLY A 217 1.12 -1.58 -4.27
C GLY A 217 1.34 -2.21 -2.88
N SER A 218 2.60 -2.36 -2.43
CA SER A 218 2.96 -3.00 -1.16
C SER A 218 3.89 -2.13 -0.34
N ALA A 219 3.35 -1.48 0.69
CA ALA A 219 4.11 -0.59 1.58
C ALA A 219 5.38 -1.26 2.15
N THR A 220 5.29 -2.52 2.57
CA THR A 220 6.43 -3.25 3.13
C THR A 220 7.52 -3.53 2.10
N SER A 221 7.13 -3.93 0.89
CA SER A 221 8.06 -4.16 -0.21
C SER A 221 8.78 -2.88 -0.62
N ASP A 222 8.04 -1.76 -0.65
CA ASP A 222 8.58 -0.46 -1.03
C ASP A 222 9.58 0.04 0.00
N VAL A 223 9.26 -0.07 1.29
CA VAL A 223 10.19 0.26 2.38
C VAL A 223 11.50 -0.52 2.26
N VAL A 224 11.45 -1.80 1.91
CA VAL A 224 12.67 -2.60 1.71
C VAL A 224 13.45 -2.13 0.47
N THR A 225 12.76 -1.81 -0.61
CA THR A 225 13.39 -1.47 -1.90
C THR A 225 13.90 -0.03 -1.89
N THR A 226 13.02 0.95 -1.73
CA THR A 226 13.38 2.38 -1.78
C THR A 226 14.03 2.83 -0.48
N GLY A 227 13.58 2.32 0.67
CA GLY A 227 14.09 2.67 1.99
C GLY A 227 15.53 2.22 2.21
N SER A 228 15.98 1.13 1.55
CA SER A 228 17.40 0.72 1.59
C SER A 228 18.35 1.81 1.05
N ILE A 229 17.85 2.70 0.19
CA ILE A 229 18.59 3.83 -0.40
C ILE A 229 18.29 5.12 0.37
N THR A 230 17.02 5.43 0.58
CA THR A 230 16.57 6.72 1.10
C THR A 230 16.85 6.91 2.58
N ILE A 231 16.65 5.89 3.42
CA ILE A 231 16.89 5.96 4.88
C ILE A 231 18.36 6.25 5.20
N PRO A 232 19.36 5.53 4.63
CA PRO A 232 20.77 5.86 4.84
C PRO A 232 21.15 7.27 4.37
N ILE A 233 20.59 7.75 3.25
CA ILE A 233 20.85 9.11 2.75
C ILE A 233 20.30 10.15 3.75
N MET A 234 19.07 10.00 4.22
CA MET A 234 18.48 10.90 5.22
C MET A 234 19.30 10.91 6.50
N ARG A 235 19.74 9.75 7.01
CA ARG A 235 20.58 9.64 8.21
C ARG A 235 21.91 10.39 8.07
N ARG A 236 22.60 10.24 6.93
CA ARG A 236 23.88 10.94 6.67
C ARG A 236 23.74 12.45 6.63
N LEU A 237 22.56 12.97 6.34
CA LEU A 237 22.26 14.40 6.22
C LEU A 237 21.58 14.98 7.48
N GLY A 238 21.65 14.24 8.61
CA GLY A 238 21.29 14.73 9.94
C GLY A 238 19.86 14.39 10.41
N TYR A 239 19.10 13.62 9.64
CA TYR A 239 17.80 13.14 10.11
C TYR A 239 17.94 12.07 11.19
N THR A 240 17.08 12.13 12.20
CA THR A 240 17.03 11.07 13.23
C THR A 240 16.61 9.73 12.61
N ARG A 241 17.12 8.61 13.13
CA ARG A 241 16.81 7.25 12.63
C ARG A 241 15.30 6.99 12.59
N ARG A 242 14.59 7.34 13.67
CA ARG A 242 13.13 7.16 13.76
C ARG A 242 12.38 7.99 12.73
N PHE A 243 12.79 9.25 12.50
CA PHE A 243 12.11 10.12 11.53
C PHE A 243 12.38 9.69 10.09
N ALA A 244 13.62 9.31 9.74
CA ALA A 244 13.96 8.78 8.43
C ALA A 244 13.15 7.52 8.10
N GLY A 245 13.06 6.57 9.06
CA GLY A 245 12.18 5.41 8.92
C GLY A 245 10.71 5.78 8.80
N GLY A 246 10.24 6.74 9.62
CA GLY A 246 8.85 7.22 9.59
C GLY A 246 8.44 7.87 8.26
N VAL A 247 9.33 8.68 7.66
CA VAL A 247 9.11 9.28 6.33
C VAL A 247 8.97 8.20 5.26
N GLU A 248 9.88 7.24 5.25
CA GLU A 248 9.84 6.15 4.28
C GLU A 248 8.58 5.30 4.40
N VAL A 249 8.20 4.94 5.64
CA VAL A 249 6.97 4.17 5.91
C VAL A 249 5.73 4.94 5.46
N ALA A 250 5.63 6.23 5.79
CA ALA A 250 4.49 7.05 5.36
C ALA A 250 4.44 7.19 3.84
N ALA A 251 5.58 7.45 3.18
CA ALA A 251 5.65 7.60 1.73
C ALA A 251 5.27 6.30 1.00
N SER A 252 5.83 5.16 1.43
CA SER A 252 5.56 3.84 0.85
C SER A 252 4.10 3.40 1.05
N THR A 253 3.53 3.68 2.23
CA THR A 253 2.13 3.33 2.53
C THR A 253 1.16 4.07 1.63
N GLY A 254 1.39 5.37 1.38
CA GLY A 254 0.57 6.16 0.46
C GLY A 254 0.58 5.66 -0.97
N GLY A 255 1.65 5.00 -1.42
CA GLY A 255 1.77 4.44 -2.76
C GLY A 255 0.67 3.45 -3.11
N SER A 256 0.20 2.66 -2.12
CA SER A 256 -0.91 1.71 -2.32
C SER A 256 -2.25 2.38 -2.65
N SER A 257 -2.41 3.68 -2.37
CA SER A 257 -3.61 4.46 -2.72
C SER A 257 -3.39 5.37 -3.94
N MET A 258 -2.18 5.43 -4.49
CA MET A 258 -1.82 6.38 -5.55
C MET A 258 -2.13 5.82 -6.95
N PRO A 259 -3.01 6.46 -7.73
CA PRO A 259 -3.24 6.11 -9.13
C PRO A 259 -1.97 6.26 -9.99
N PRO A 260 -1.86 5.56 -11.15
CA PRO A 260 -2.94 4.85 -11.86
C PRO A 260 -3.10 3.36 -11.48
N ILE A 261 -2.12 2.72 -10.84
CA ILE A 261 -2.19 1.27 -10.61
C ILE A 261 -2.73 0.95 -9.22
N MET A 262 -2.25 1.68 -8.19
CA MET A 262 -2.65 1.46 -6.80
C MET A 262 -2.21 0.06 -6.30
N GLY A 263 -2.64 -0.35 -5.12
CA GLY A 263 -2.43 -1.70 -4.62
C GLY A 263 -3.48 -2.68 -5.13
N SER A 264 -3.18 -3.98 -5.07
CA SER A 264 -4.09 -5.05 -5.49
C SER A 264 -5.48 -5.00 -4.81
N ALA A 265 -5.59 -4.39 -3.63
CA ALA A 265 -6.85 -4.19 -2.93
C ALA A 265 -7.82 -3.25 -3.70
N ALA A 266 -7.32 -2.28 -4.46
CA ALA A 266 -8.16 -1.39 -5.25
C ALA A 266 -8.85 -2.12 -6.42
N PHE A 267 -8.19 -3.12 -6.98
CA PHE A 267 -8.79 -3.98 -8.00
C PHE A 267 -9.91 -4.84 -7.41
N ILE A 268 -9.66 -5.38 -6.21
CA ILE A 268 -10.67 -6.17 -5.50
C ILE A 268 -11.87 -5.27 -5.14
N LEU A 269 -11.63 -4.00 -4.80
CA LEU A 269 -12.68 -3.01 -4.57
C LEU A 269 -13.56 -2.84 -5.82
N ALA A 270 -12.94 -2.66 -6.99
CA ALA A 270 -13.69 -2.51 -8.23
C ALA A 270 -14.60 -3.73 -8.51
N GLU A 271 -14.08 -4.93 -8.29
CA GLU A 271 -14.84 -6.17 -8.47
C GLU A 271 -15.99 -6.32 -7.46
N TYR A 272 -15.73 -6.02 -6.16
CA TYR A 272 -16.77 -6.11 -5.11
C TYR A 272 -17.89 -5.08 -5.26
N THR A 273 -17.56 -3.89 -5.74
CA THR A 273 -18.54 -2.82 -5.94
C THR A 273 -19.25 -2.89 -7.29
N GLY A 274 -18.70 -3.66 -8.26
CA GLY A 274 -19.14 -3.66 -9.65
C GLY A 274 -18.85 -2.33 -10.37
N VAL A 275 -18.05 -1.44 -9.76
CA VAL A 275 -17.68 -0.15 -10.34
C VAL A 275 -16.46 -0.35 -11.25
N PRO A 276 -16.49 0.15 -12.50
CA PRO A 276 -15.33 0.05 -13.40
C PRO A 276 -14.06 0.61 -12.75
N TYR A 277 -12.94 -0.10 -12.87
CA TYR A 277 -11.68 0.29 -12.23
C TYR A 277 -11.23 1.72 -12.59
N ARG A 278 -11.51 2.19 -13.82
CA ARG A 278 -11.24 3.59 -14.24
C ARG A 278 -11.92 4.63 -13.34
N GLU A 279 -13.11 4.33 -12.83
CA GLU A 279 -13.84 5.23 -11.93
C GLU A 279 -13.21 5.22 -10.54
N VAL A 280 -12.78 4.05 -10.05
CA VAL A 280 -12.00 3.92 -8.80
C VAL A 280 -10.71 4.74 -8.88
N VAL A 281 -9.99 4.65 -10.01
CA VAL A 281 -8.78 5.44 -10.26
C VAL A 281 -9.10 6.93 -10.24
N TYR A 282 -10.18 7.35 -10.93
CA TYR A 282 -10.57 8.75 -11.04
C TYR A 282 -10.87 9.38 -9.67
N VAL A 283 -11.68 8.72 -8.85
CA VAL A 283 -12.06 9.24 -7.52
C VAL A 283 -10.88 9.21 -6.53
N ALA A 284 -9.89 8.36 -6.73
CA ALA A 284 -8.73 8.26 -5.85
C ALA A 284 -7.66 9.34 -6.09
N ILE A 285 -7.67 10.04 -7.24
CA ILE A 285 -6.58 11.00 -7.61
C ILE A 285 -6.44 12.11 -6.58
N ILE A 286 -7.52 12.83 -6.29
CA ILE A 286 -7.48 14.01 -5.41
C ILE A 286 -7.09 13.61 -3.97
N PRO A 287 -7.72 12.61 -3.34
CA PRO A 287 -7.33 12.14 -2.01
C PRO A 287 -5.86 11.69 -1.92
N ALA A 288 -5.36 10.97 -2.92
CA ALA A 288 -3.97 10.53 -2.95
C ALA A 288 -2.97 11.70 -3.07
N LEU A 289 -3.26 12.67 -3.93
CA LEU A 289 -2.43 13.88 -4.06
C LEU A 289 -2.42 14.69 -2.76
N LEU A 290 -3.57 14.83 -2.08
CA LEU A 290 -3.66 15.51 -0.80
C LEU A 290 -2.89 14.78 0.31
N TYR A 291 -2.90 13.44 0.30
CA TYR A 291 -2.08 12.64 1.21
C TYR A 291 -0.59 12.98 1.06
N TYR A 292 -0.06 12.91 -0.17
CA TYR A 292 1.34 13.23 -0.43
C TYR A 292 1.68 14.70 -0.18
N PHE A 293 0.76 15.60 -0.48
CA PHE A 293 0.91 17.02 -0.13
C PHE A 293 1.07 17.21 1.39
N GLY A 294 0.31 16.47 2.20
CA GLY A 294 0.39 16.49 3.66
C GLY A 294 1.72 15.93 4.19
N VAL A 295 2.16 14.79 3.70
CA VAL A 295 3.45 14.20 4.07
C VAL A 295 4.61 15.13 3.67
N PHE A 296 4.58 15.62 2.44
CA PHE A 296 5.59 16.54 1.91
C PHE A 296 5.67 17.85 2.71
N GLY A 297 4.51 18.42 3.06
CA GLY A 297 4.41 19.64 3.89
C GLY A 297 5.00 19.43 5.28
N GLN A 298 4.66 18.34 5.96
CA GLN A 298 5.19 18.02 7.28
C GLN A 298 6.71 17.79 7.25
N VAL A 299 7.21 17.06 6.24
CA VAL A 299 8.65 16.84 6.03
C VAL A 299 9.38 18.17 5.80
N HIS A 300 8.79 19.09 5.04
CA HIS A 300 9.36 20.42 4.83
C HIS A 300 9.43 21.24 6.14
N LEU A 301 8.32 21.31 6.87
CA LEU A 301 8.24 22.05 8.12
C LEU A 301 9.18 21.48 9.19
N ARG A 302 9.34 20.16 9.21
CA ARG A 302 10.31 19.47 10.06
C ARG A 302 11.73 19.86 9.73
N ALA A 303 12.07 19.90 8.44
CA ALA A 303 13.40 20.32 7.98
C ALA A 303 13.69 21.78 8.31
N VAL A 304 12.68 22.65 8.28
CA VAL A 304 12.79 24.05 8.73
C VAL A 304 13.04 24.10 10.24
N ARG A 305 12.31 23.31 11.03
CA ARG A 305 12.43 23.27 12.49
C ARG A 305 13.78 22.77 12.98
N GLU A 306 14.35 21.77 12.31
CA GLU A 306 15.63 21.12 12.67
C GLU A 306 16.83 21.71 11.90
N ASP A 307 16.61 22.78 11.12
CA ASP A 307 17.61 23.46 10.26
C ASP A 307 18.40 22.50 9.37
N LEU A 308 17.70 21.51 8.78
CA LEU A 308 18.33 20.51 7.94
C LEU A 308 18.70 21.10 6.57
N ARG A 309 19.96 20.92 6.20
CA ARG A 309 20.53 21.49 4.96
C ARG A 309 20.13 20.69 3.72
N PRO A 310 20.13 21.35 2.54
CA PRO A 310 20.02 20.63 1.26
C PRO A 310 21.16 19.64 1.03
N VAL A 311 20.99 18.72 0.08
CA VAL A 311 22.07 17.81 -0.35
C VAL A 311 23.24 18.65 -0.88
N SER A 312 24.40 18.48 -0.24
CA SER A 312 25.66 19.03 -0.75
C SER A 312 26.24 18.05 -1.78
N GLY A 313 26.18 18.37 -3.07
CA GLY A 313 26.69 17.52 -4.14
C GLY A 313 26.04 17.77 -5.50
N SER A 314 26.46 17.04 -6.51
CA SER A 314 25.86 17.09 -7.85
C SER A 314 24.51 16.38 -7.86
N VAL A 315 23.43 17.18 -7.84
CA VAL A 315 22.07 16.68 -8.04
C VAL A 315 21.77 16.65 -9.53
N PRO A 316 21.19 15.57 -10.07
CA PRO A 316 20.81 15.50 -11.48
C PRO A 316 19.89 16.67 -11.85
N THR A 317 20.02 17.22 -13.05
CA THR A 317 19.09 18.23 -13.55
C THR A 317 17.88 17.57 -14.19
N LEU A 318 16.72 18.28 -14.21
CA LEU A 318 15.52 17.78 -14.89
C LEU A 318 15.81 17.41 -16.35
N GLY A 319 16.57 18.26 -17.07
CA GLY A 319 16.92 18.01 -18.47
C GLY A 319 17.73 16.74 -18.66
N THR A 320 18.74 16.49 -17.81
CA THR A 320 19.55 15.25 -17.87
C THR A 320 18.71 14.02 -17.50
N THR A 321 17.87 14.11 -16.48
CA THR A 321 17.00 13.01 -16.05
C THR A 321 16.01 12.64 -17.14
N PHE A 322 15.32 13.60 -17.73
CA PHE A 322 14.38 13.33 -18.82
C PHE A 322 15.11 12.83 -20.08
N ARG A 323 16.27 13.38 -20.44
CA ARG A 323 17.04 12.91 -21.60
C ARG A 323 17.43 11.44 -21.47
N LEU A 324 17.75 10.97 -20.27
CA LEU A 324 18.18 9.59 -20.01
C LEU A 324 17.01 8.63 -19.78
N GLY A 325 15.85 9.11 -19.31
CA GLY A 325 14.77 8.26 -18.83
C GLY A 325 13.37 8.59 -19.34
N TRP A 326 13.20 9.44 -20.37
CA TRP A 326 11.87 9.80 -20.90
C TRP A 326 11.04 8.58 -21.35
N MET A 327 11.72 7.51 -21.77
CA MET A 327 11.11 6.26 -22.17
C MET A 327 10.26 5.60 -21.06
N PHE A 328 10.58 5.85 -19.78
CA PHE A 328 9.80 5.32 -18.65
C PHE A 328 8.45 6.03 -18.44
N VAL A 329 8.28 7.22 -19.04
CA VAL A 329 7.00 7.93 -19.03
C VAL A 329 6.00 7.28 -20.00
N ILE A 330 6.49 6.69 -21.11
CA ILE A 330 5.64 6.07 -22.14
C ILE A 330 4.74 4.98 -21.56
N PRO A 331 5.23 3.96 -20.83
CA PRO A 331 4.39 2.90 -20.30
C PRO A 331 3.30 3.42 -19.34
N ILE A 332 3.61 4.45 -18.56
CA ILE A 332 2.64 5.07 -17.65
C ILE A 332 1.53 5.77 -18.46
N LEU A 333 1.90 6.53 -19.49
CA LEU A 333 0.93 7.18 -20.37
C LEU A 333 0.10 6.15 -21.15
N VAL A 334 0.69 5.04 -21.58
CA VAL A 334 -0.02 3.94 -22.25
C VAL A 334 -1.07 3.34 -21.30
N ILE A 335 -0.72 3.00 -20.05
CA ILE A 335 -1.67 2.48 -19.07
C ILE A 335 -2.83 3.47 -18.86
N ILE A 336 -2.52 4.75 -18.62
CA ILE A 336 -3.55 5.78 -18.40
C ILE A 336 -4.45 5.88 -19.63
N SER A 337 -3.88 5.95 -20.83
CA SER A 337 -4.65 6.10 -22.06
C SER A 337 -5.56 4.90 -22.34
N VAL A 338 -5.02 3.67 -22.21
CA VAL A 338 -5.77 2.43 -22.46
C VAL A 338 -6.91 2.28 -21.44
N LEU A 339 -6.63 2.61 -20.16
CA LEU A 339 -7.64 2.60 -19.11
C LEU A 339 -8.75 3.61 -19.36
N MET A 340 -8.40 4.84 -19.76
CA MET A 340 -9.38 5.91 -20.03
C MET A 340 -10.22 5.65 -21.28
N ILE A 341 -9.68 4.96 -22.28
CA ILE A 341 -10.44 4.50 -23.45
C ILE A 341 -11.51 3.46 -23.04
N GLY A 342 -11.33 2.80 -21.90
CA GLY A 342 -12.33 1.88 -21.33
C GLY A 342 -12.00 0.40 -21.53
N TYR A 343 -10.76 0.05 -21.84
CA TYR A 343 -10.31 -1.34 -21.83
C TYR A 343 -10.35 -1.94 -20.41
N SER A 344 -10.51 -3.26 -20.33
CA SER A 344 -10.47 -3.95 -19.04
C SER A 344 -9.10 -3.82 -18.37
N PRO A 345 -9.03 -3.91 -17.04
CA PRO A 345 -7.75 -3.90 -16.31
C PRO A 345 -6.75 -4.94 -16.81
N THR A 346 -7.23 -6.12 -17.22
CA THR A 346 -6.40 -7.21 -17.77
C THR A 346 -5.66 -6.76 -19.04
N TYR A 347 -6.40 -6.25 -20.02
CA TYR A 347 -5.80 -5.75 -21.27
C TYR A 347 -4.93 -4.52 -21.03
N THR A 348 -5.34 -3.62 -20.14
CA THR A 348 -4.56 -2.45 -19.76
C THR A 348 -3.19 -2.85 -19.19
N ALA A 349 -3.16 -3.81 -18.27
CA ALA A 349 -1.92 -4.31 -17.69
C ALA A 349 -1.03 -5.03 -18.69
N ALA A 350 -1.63 -5.85 -19.56
CA ALA A 350 -0.88 -6.57 -20.60
C ALA A 350 -0.24 -5.63 -21.63
N ILE A 351 -1.00 -4.66 -22.13
CA ILE A 351 -0.50 -3.63 -23.06
C ILE A 351 0.57 -2.77 -22.37
N GLY A 352 0.33 -2.40 -21.10
CA GLY A 352 1.31 -1.70 -20.27
C GLY A 352 2.62 -2.47 -20.14
N ALA A 353 2.57 -3.75 -19.79
CA ALA A 353 3.75 -4.62 -19.69
C ALA A 353 4.50 -4.75 -21.01
N ALA A 354 3.80 -4.95 -22.12
CA ALA A 354 4.38 -4.97 -23.45
C ALA A 354 5.03 -3.62 -23.81
N SER A 355 4.40 -2.50 -23.46
CA SER A 355 4.92 -1.15 -23.72
C SER A 355 6.22 -0.87 -22.97
N VAL A 356 6.44 -1.46 -21.78
CA VAL A 356 7.73 -1.36 -21.07
C VAL A 356 8.86 -1.97 -21.89
N VAL A 357 8.65 -3.18 -22.42
CA VAL A 357 9.66 -3.88 -23.23
C VAL A 357 9.97 -3.10 -24.49
N VAL A 358 8.94 -2.57 -25.16
CA VAL A 358 9.09 -1.74 -26.37
C VAL A 358 9.82 -0.43 -26.04
N ALA A 359 9.41 0.28 -25.00
CA ALA A 359 10.02 1.54 -24.59
C ALA A 359 11.49 1.33 -24.16
N ALA A 360 11.78 0.29 -23.40
CA ALA A 360 13.15 -0.06 -23.00
C ALA A 360 14.05 -0.36 -24.20
N ALA A 361 13.52 -0.91 -25.29
CA ALA A 361 14.27 -1.19 -26.52
C ALA A 361 14.69 0.09 -27.29
N LEU A 362 14.07 1.25 -27.02
CA LEU A 362 14.38 2.52 -27.66
C LEU A 362 15.72 3.13 -27.22
N SER A 363 16.31 2.64 -26.12
CA SER A 363 17.59 3.12 -25.61
C SER A 363 18.54 1.96 -25.34
N THR A 364 19.80 2.14 -25.72
CA THR A 364 20.87 1.17 -25.45
C THR A 364 21.15 0.99 -23.96
N LEU A 365 20.84 2.00 -23.13
CA LEU A 365 21.06 1.99 -21.68
C LEU A 365 20.02 1.16 -20.92
N THR A 366 18.81 1.07 -21.47
CA THR A 366 17.66 0.42 -20.81
C THR A 366 17.22 -0.86 -21.50
N ARG A 367 17.86 -1.18 -22.64
CA ARG A 367 17.51 -2.36 -23.44
C ARG A 367 17.65 -3.65 -22.64
N MET A 368 16.56 -4.37 -22.51
CA MET A 368 16.52 -5.66 -21.82
C MET A 368 16.94 -6.79 -22.76
N SER A 369 17.80 -7.68 -22.27
CA SER A 369 18.08 -8.95 -22.93
C SER A 369 16.90 -9.91 -22.77
N LEU A 370 16.80 -10.91 -23.66
CA LEU A 370 15.77 -11.96 -23.52
C LEU A 370 15.86 -12.69 -22.17
N TRP A 371 17.07 -12.87 -21.65
CA TRP A 371 17.26 -13.47 -20.33
C TRP A 371 16.71 -12.61 -19.19
N GLN A 372 16.90 -11.29 -19.24
CA GLN A 372 16.32 -10.37 -18.25
C GLN A 372 14.79 -10.35 -18.30
N ILE A 373 14.20 -10.53 -19.48
CA ILE A 373 12.73 -10.68 -19.61
C ILE A 373 12.26 -11.99 -18.95
N VAL A 374 12.96 -13.11 -19.23
CA VAL A 374 12.65 -14.40 -18.58
C VAL A 374 12.83 -14.32 -17.06
N GLU A 375 13.87 -13.63 -16.61
CA GLU A 375 14.09 -13.37 -15.19
C GLU A 375 12.98 -12.54 -14.58
N ALA A 376 12.51 -11.48 -15.25
CA ALA A 376 11.39 -10.66 -14.81
C ALA A 376 10.08 -11.47 -14.70
N LEU A 377 9.81 -12.37 -15.65
CA LEU A 377 8.67 -13.27 -15.60
C LEU A 377 8.74 -14.20 -14.37
N GLY A 378 9.90 -14.80 -14.12
CA GLY A 378 10.12 -15.64 -12.94
C GLY A 378 9.99 -14.88 -11.63
N GLU A 379 10.57 -13.67 -11.56
CA GLU A 379 10.49 -12.80 -10.39
C GLU A 379 9.04 -12.34 -10.13
N THR A 380 8.26 -12.05 -11.17
CA THR A 380 6.84 -11.73 -11.05
C THR A 380 6.08 -12.84 -10.33
N THR A 381 6.31 -14.10 -10.72
CA THR A 381 5.69 -15.25 -10.05
C THR A 381 6.09 -15.32 -8.57
N LEU A 382 7.35 -15.06 -8.24
CA LEU A 382 7.80 -15.06 -6.85
C LEU A 382 7.17 -13.93 -6.03
N ARG A 383 7.05 -12.75 -6.61
CA ARG A 383 6.43 -11.58 -5.95
C ARG A 383 4.95 -11.75 -5.69
N ILE A 384 4.25 -12.54 -6.51
CA ILE A 384 2.81 -12.76 -6.34
C ILE A 384 2.48 -13.84 -5.29
N LEU A 385 3.43 -14.73 -4.92
CA LEU A 385 3.19 -15.81 -3.97
C LEU A 385 2.52 -15.36 -2.67
N PRO A 386 3.00 -14.30 -1.97
CA PRO A 386 2.37 -13.83 -0.74
C PRO A 386 0.94 -13.31 -0.95
N VAL A 387 0.73 -12.60 -2.06
CA VAL A 387 -0.59 -12.04 -2.39
C VAL A 387 -1.58 -13.16 -2.70
N ALA A 388 -1.16 -14.16 -3.47
CA ALA A 388 -1.99 -15.31 -3.81
C ALA A 388 -2.36 -16.15 -2.59
N GLY A 389 -1.39 -16.42 -1.68
CA GLY A 389 -1.67 -17.11 -0.42
C GLY A 389 -2.67 -16.36 0.46
N ALA A 390 -2.50 -15.04 0.57
CA ALA A 390 -3.40 -14.18 1.33
C ALA A 390 -4.82 -14.11 0.71
N CYS A 391 -4.93 -14.07 -0.63
CA CYS A 391 -6.22 -14.03 -1.33
C CYS A 391 -6.93 -15.40 -1.29
N ALA A 392 -6.19 -16.50 -1.33
CA ALA A 392 -6.73 -17.84 -1.12
C ALA A 392 -7.35 -17.99 0.28
N ALA A 393 -6.62 -17.54 1.30
CA ALA A 393 -7.12 -17.47 2.67
C ALA A 393 -8.38 -16.62 2.80
N ALA A 394 -8.37 -15.43 2.19
CA ALA A 394 -9.51 -14.52 2.19
C ALA A 394 -10.73 -15.13 1.49
N GLY A 395 -10.54 -15.88 0.41
CA GLY A 395 -11.61 -16.63 -0.27
C GLY A 395 -12.30 -17.63 0.67
N LEU A 396 -11.53 -18.39 1.46
CA LEU A 396 -12.10 -19.30 2.46
C LEU A 396 -12.93 -18.55 3.52
N VAL A 397 -12.44 -17.40 3.96
CA VAL A 397 -13.18 -16.57 4.96
C VAL A 397 -14.47 -16.04 4.36
N ILE A 398 -14.43 -15.52 3.12
CA ILE A 398 -15.63 -14.98 2.43
C ILE A 398 -16.69 -16.06 2.26
N GLY A 399 -16.32 -17.22 1.74
CA GLY A 399 -17.23 -18.35 1.56
C GLY A 399 -17.91 -18.73 2.88
N GLY A 400 -17.13 -18.80 3.97
CA GLY A 400 -17.64 -19.09 5.30
C GLY A 400 -18.55 -17.99 5.85
N LEU A 401 -18.22 -16.72 5.65
CA LEU A 401 -19.03 -15.56 6.05
C LEU A 401 -20.37 -15.52 5.29
N SER A 402 -20.32 -15.77 3.97
CA SER A 402 -21.52 -15.81 3.12
C SER A 402 -22.45 -16.94 3.55
N MET A 403 -21.91 -18.14 3.77
CA MET A 403 -22.66 -19.33 4.20
C MET A 403 -23.37 -19.14 5.56
N THR A 404 -22.71 -18.49 6.53
CA THR A 404 -23.23 -18.31 7.89
C THR A 404 -24.02 -17.01 8.09
N GLY A 405 -23.98 -16.11 7.12
CA GLY A 405 -24.56 -14.78 7.21
C GLY A 405 -23.89 -13.88 8.26
N LEU A 406 -22.64 -14.21 8.67
CA LEU A 406 -21.94 -13.50 9.74
C LEU A 406 -21.69 -12.03 9.39
N GLY A 407 -21.46 -11.69 8.11
CA GLY A 407 -21.30 -10.30 7.68
C GLY A 407 -22.50 -9.43 8.03
N MET A 408 -23.72 -9.95 7.80
CA MET A 408 -24.97 -9.24 8.15
C MET A 408 -25.18 -9.16 9.67
N LYS A 409 -24.79 -10.19 10.41
CA LYS A 409 -24.83 -10.20 11.88
C LYS A 409 -23.86 -9.18 12.47
N ALA A 410 -22.64 -9.13 11.95
CA ALA A 410 -21.64 -8.13 12.34
C ALA A 410 -22.14 -6.70 12.05
N ALA A 411 -22.74 -6.46 10.89
CA ALA A 411 -23.34 -5.17 10.56
C ALA A 411 -24.44 -4.77 11.55
N ASN A 412 -25.32 -5.70 11.94
CA ASN A 412 -26.35 -5.44 12.94
C ASN A 412 -25.76 -5.07 14.31
N VAL A 413 -24.67 -5.74 14.73
CA VAL A 413 -23.96 -5.41 15.97
C VAL A 413 -23.33 -4.03 15.89
N ILE A 414 -22.67 -3.70 14.80
CA ILE A 414 -22.07 -2.36 14.59
C ILE A 414 -23.16 -1.28 14.70
N ILE A 415 -24.30 -1.47 14.02
CA ILE A 415 -25.42 -0.52 14.04
C ILE A 415 -26.03 -0.43 15.45
N ALA A 416 -26.18 -1.56 16.16
CA ALA A 416 -26.72 -1.57 17.52
C ALA A 416 -25.79 -0.84 18.50
N VAL A 417 -24.47 -1.05 18.41
CA VAL A 417 -23.47 -0.38 19.26
C VAL A 417 -23.38 1.11 18.95
N SER A 418 -23.48 1.49 17.67
CA SER A 418 -23.47 2.91 17.25
C SER A 418 -24.80 3.63 17.50
N GLY A 419 -25.88 2.90 17.86
CA GLY A 419 -27.22 3.46 17.95
C GLY A 419 -27.76 4.00 16.63
N GLY A 420 -27.15 3.62 15.49
CA GLY A 420 -27.45 4.15 14.17
C GLY A 420 -26.87 5.54 13.89
N ASP A 421 -26.03 6.07 14.81
CA ASP A 421 -25.32 7.35 14.56
C ASP A 421 -24.26 7.19 13.46
N PRO A 422 -24.30 8.02 12.40
CA PRO A 422 -23.37 7.90 11.28
C PRO A 422 -21.90 8.09 11.67
N ILE A 423 -21.60 9.06 12.54
CA ILE A 423 -20.22 9.38 12.93
C ILE A 423 -19.64 8.25 13.78
N LEU A 424 -20.43 7.75 14.76
CA LEU A 424 -20.00 6.64 15.61
C LEU A 424 -19.82 5.35 14.79
N THR A 425 -20.68 5.11 13.79
CA THR A 425 -20.53 3.97 12.86
C THR A 425 -19.24 4.07 12.06
N LEU A 426 -18.88 5.26 11.53
CA LEU A 426 -17.63 5.45 10.81
C LEU A 426 -16.40 5.25 11.72
N LEU A 427 -16.45 5.75 12.95
CA LEU A 427 -15.37 5.52 13.92
C LEU A 427 -15.19 4.05 14.23
N LEU A 428 -16.29 3.32 14.47
CA LEU A 428 -16.26 1.87 14.68
C LEU A 428 -15.74 1.14 13.44
N ALA A 429 -16.20 1.53 12.24
CA ALA A 429 -15.74 0.97 10.97
C ALA A 429 -14.23 1.16 10.77
N ALA A 430 -13.72 2.35 11.07
CA ALA A 430 -12.29 2.65 11.00
C ALA A 430 -11.48 1.79 11.97
N VAL A 431 -11.88 1.74 13.24
CA VAL A 431 -11.18 0.96 14.28
C VAL A 431 -11.22 -0.54 13.97
N ILE A 432 -12.38 -1.08 13.60
CA ILE A 432 -12.52 -2.50 13.26
C ILE A 432 -11.65 -2.83 12.03
N THR A 433 -11.65 -1.99 11.00
CA THR A 433 -10.83 -2.20 9.80
C THR A 433 -9.34 -2.19 10.12
N ILE A 434 -8.87 -1.25 10.95
CA ILE A 434 -7.46 -1.23 11.40
C ILE A 434 -7.15 -2.53 12.15
N ILE A 435 -7.98 -2.94 13.11
CA ILE A 435 -7.76 -4.16 13.90
C ILE A 435 -7.70 -5.39 13.00
N LEU A 436 -8.65 -5.52 12.07
CA LEU A 436 -8.65 -6.61 11.09
C LEU A 436 -7.41 -6.59 10.18
N GLY A 437 -6.86 -5.40 9.91
CA GLY A 437 -5.69 -5.24 9.07
C GLY A 437 -4.35 -5.44 9.76
N LEU A 438 -4.32 -5.56 11.09
CA LEU A 438 -3.07 -5.71 11.85
C LEU A 438 -2.30 -6.98 11.45
N GLY A 439 -1.11 -6.80 10.89
CA GLY A 439 -0.23 -7.90 10.50
C GLY A 439 -0.66 -8.65 9.24
N MET A 440 -1.64 -8.15 8.50
CA MET A 440 -2.12 -8.75 7.25
C MET A 440 -1.73 -7.91 6.03
N PRO A 441 -1.56 -8.53 4.85
CA PRO A 441 -1.47 -7.79 3.60
C PRO A 441 -2.74 -6.99 3.33
N THR A 442 -2.58 -5.80 2.74
CA THR A 442 -3.69 -4.88 2.45
C THR A 442 -4.89 -5.51 1.73
N PRO A 443 -4.72 -6.40 0.73
CA PRO A 443 -5.86 -7.06 0.09
C PRO A 443 -6.74 -7.85 1.05
N SER A 444 -6.12 -8.66 1.92
CA SER A 444 -6.85 -9.47 2.91
C SER A 444 -7.54 -8.62 3.96
N ALA A 445 -6.86 -7.57 4.45
CA ALA A 445 -7.42 -6.61 5.38
C ALA A 445 -8.66 -5.92 4.80
N TYR A 446 -8.55 -5.45 3.55
CA TYR A 446 -9.67 -4.82 2.85
C TYR A 446 -10.84 -5.80 2.64
N ILE A 447 -10.55 -7.03 2.18
CA ILE A 447 -11.60 -8.03 1.94
C ILE A 447 -12.40 -8.31 3.22
N LEU A 448 -11.71 -8.55 4.33
CA LEU A 448 -12.37 -8.80 5.61
C LEU A 448 -13.24 -7.61 6.05
N ALA A 449 -12.72 -6.40 5.91
CA ALA A 449 -13.47 -5.18 6.21
C ALA A 449 -14.67 -5.01 5.26
N ALA A 450 -14.50 -5.26 3.97
CA ALA A 450 -15.56 -5.17 2.97
C ALA A 450 -16.74 -6.10 3.30
N VAL A 451 -16.47 -7.33 3.74
CA VAL A 451 -17.55 -8.29 4.02
C VAL A 451 -18.18 -8.07 5.40
N LEU A 452 -17.40 -7.67 6.42
CA LEU A 452 -17.89 -7.52 7.79
C LEU A 452 -18.44 -6.12 8.10
N VAL A 453 -17.86 -5.08 7.52
CA VAL A 453 -18.11 -3.68 7.91
C VAL A 453 -18.88 -2.90 6.86
N ALA A 454 -18.60 -3.09 5.55
CA ALA A 454 -19.29 -2.34 4.50
C ALA A 454 -20.82 -2.47 4.57
N PRO A 455 -21.43 -3.63 4.89
CA PRO A 455 -22.88 -3.73 5.01
C PRO A 455 -23.48 -2.84 6.12
N ALA A 456 -22.73 -2.53 7.18
CA ALA A 456 -23.20 -1.61 8.21
C ALA A 456 -23.21 -0.17 7.68
N MET A 457 -22.17 0.24 6.94
CA MET A 457 -22.07 1.58 6.38
C MET A 457 -23.16 1.83 5.32
N THR A 458 -23.36 0.90 4.40
CA THR A 458 -24.37 1.02 3.34
C THR A 458 -25.80 1.03 3.87
N ARG A 459 -26.09 0.27 4.95
CA ARG A 459 -27.40 0.27 5.62
C ARG A 459 -27.74 1.58 6.31
N ILE A 460 -26.75 2.31 6.82
CA ILE A 460 -26.94 3.64 7.42
C ILE A 460 -27.11 4.71 6.33
N GLY A 461 -26.87 4.37 5.04
CA GLY A 461 -27.11 5.26 3.90
C GLY A 461 -25.86 5.81 3.25
N PHE A 462 -24.66 5.35 3.63
CA PHE A 462 -23.44 5.72 2.90
C PHE A 462 -23.39 5.05 1.53
N PRO A 463 -22.97 5.76 0.47
CA PRO A 463 -22.85 5.19 -0.86
C PRO A 463 -21.84 4.03 -0.91
N LEU A 464 -22.05 3.09 -1.83
CA LEU A 464 -21.28 1.85 -1.89
C LEU A 464 -19.80 2.09 -2.17
N LEU A 465 -19.47 2.86 -3.21
CA LEU A 465 -18.08 3.13 -3.63
C LEU A 465 -17.30 3.83 -2.51
N GLU A 466 -17.87 4.89 -1.93
CA GLU A 466 -17.27 5.68 -0.88
C GLU A 466 -17.08 4.86 0.41
N SER A 467 -18.04 3.99 0.73
CA SER A 467 -17.92 3.06 1.86
C SER A 467 -16.75 2.10 1.67
N HIS A 468 -16.62 1.50 0.50
CA HIS A 468 -15.52 0.60 0.19
C HIS A 468 -14.18 1.33 0.08
N LEU A 469 -14.15 2.55 -0.44
CA LEU A 469 -12.96 3.39 -0.47
C LEU A 469 -12.50 3.77 0.94
N PHE A 470 -13.43 4.07 1.85
CA PHE A 470 -13.17 4.30 3.26
C PHE A 470 -12.45 3.11 3.91
N LEU A 471 -12.99 1.91 3.71
CA LEU A 471 -12.40 0.68 4.25
C LEU A 471 -11.03 0.39 3.62
N LEU A 472 -10.86 0.65 2.32
CA LEU A 472 -9.58 0.50 1.64
C LEU A 472 -8.51 1.40 2.27
N TYR A 473 -8.81 2.67 2.54
CA TYR A 473 -7.87 3.59 3.19
C TYR A 473 -7.46 3.08 4.57
N PHE A 474 -8.39 2.64 5.41
CA PHE A 474 -8.05 2.11 6.74
C PHE A 474 -7.31 0.77 6.67
N ALA A 475 -7.60 -0.07 5.68
CA ALA A 475 -6.81 -1.28 5.42
C ALA A 475 -5.37 -0.94 5.00
N ILE A 476 -5.15 0.10 4.20
CA ILE A 476 -3.81 0.60 3.85
C ILE A 476 -3.11 1.16 5.09
N MET A 477 -3.79 2.01 5.86
CA MET A 477 -3.23 2.64 7.06
C MET A 477 -2.90 1.63 8.18
N SER A 478 -3.53 0.45 8.21
CA SER A 478 -3.21 -0.60 9.19
C SER A 478 -1.76 -1.08 9.11
N ALA A 479 -1.12 -1.01 7.92
CA ALA A 479 0.26 -1.44 7.71
C ALA A 479 1.29 -0.59 8.46
N LEU A 480 0.96 0.66 8.80
CA LEU A 480 1.83 1.56 9.57
C LEU A 480 1.36 1.77 11.03
N THR A 481 0.18 1.22 11.39
CA THR A 481 -0.44 1.48 12.69
C THR A 481 0.05 0.48 13.76
N PRO A 482 0.54 0.96 14.95
CA PRO A 482 0.80 0.07 16.08
C PRO A 482 -0.44 -0.75 16.48
N PRO A 483 -0.29 -1.95 17.05
CA PRO A 483 0.94 -2.51 17.63
C PRO A 483 1.82 -3.33 16.66
N ILE A 484 1.33 -3.73 15.49
CA ILE A 484 2.09 -4.60 14.58
C ILE A 484 2.90 -3.76 13.57
N ALA A 485 2.26 -2.80 12.86
CA ALA A 485 2.92 -1.85 11.96
C ALA A 485 3.99 -2.50 11.04
N VAL A 486 3.59 -3.47 10.20
CA VAL A 486 4.51 -4.31 9.40
C VAL A 486 5.49 -3.50 8.57
N ALA A 487 5.05 -2.38 8.00
CA ALA A 487 5.92 -1.49 7.22
C ALA A 487 6.98 -0.80 8.12
N ALA A 488 6.62 -0.45 9.36
CA ALA A 488 7.57 0.11 10.31
C ALA A 488 8.59 -0.93 10.82
N MET A 489 8.17 -2.20 10.93
CA MET A 489 9.11 -3.30 11.26
C MET A 489 10.15 -3.47 10.14
N ALA A 490 9.74 -3.39 8.87
CA ALA A 490 10.67 -3.42 7.74
C ALA A 490 11.65 -2.23 7.76
N ALA A 491 11.16 -1.02 8.04
CA ALA A 491 11.99 0.18 8.16
C ALA A 491 12.95 0.11 9.35
N ALA A 492 12.55 -0.52 10.46
CA ALA A 492 13.33 -0.66 11.68
C ALA A 492 14.65 -1.40 11.44
N ALA A 493 14.63 -2.45 10.63
CA ALA A 493 15.82 -3.20 10.26
C ALA A 493 16.84 -2.34 9.49
N ILE A 494 16.37 -1.42 8.63
CA ILE A 494 17.22 -0.54 7.81
C ILE A 494 17.68 0.68 8.61
N ALA A 495 16.77 1.27 9.38
CA ALA A 495 17.04 2.45 10.20
C ALA A 495 17.83 2.14 11.46
N GLU A 496 17.90 0.87 11.90
CA GLU A 496 18.46 0.41 13.18
C GLU A 496 17.81 1.16 14.37
N GLU A 497 16.50 1.19 14.42
CA GLU A 497 15.71 1.90 15.42
C GLU A 497 14.48 1.06 15.83
N ASP A 498 13.90 1.38 16.97
CA ASP A 498 12.69 0.75 17.48
C ASP A 498 11.50 0.93 16.50
N PRO A 499 10.86 -0.17 16.07
CA PRO A 499 9.74 -0.12 15.13
C PRO A 499 8.54 0.68 15.64
N PHE A 500 8.28 0.67 16.96
CA PHE A 500 7.17 1.46 17.54
C PHE A 500 7.42 2.96 17.42
N LYS A 501 8.66 3.42 17.63
CA LYS A 501 9.01 4.83 17.47
C LYS A 501 8.88 5.27 16.02
N ILE A 502 9.30 4.41 15.08
CA ILE A 502 9.12 4.65 13.64
C ILE A 502 7.63 4.71 13.29
N ALA A 503 6.82 3.76 13.77
CA ALA A 503 5.40 3.71 13.52
C ALA A 503 4.68 4.98 14.03
N PHE A 504 5.01 5.49 15.21
CA PHE A 504 4.42 6.73 15.72
C PHE A 504 4.75 7.95 14.85
N ASP A 505 6.00 8.06 14.36
CA ASP A 505 6.34 9.14 13.43
C ASP A 505 5.66 8.94 12.07
N ALA A 506 5.53 7.69 11.58
CA ALA A 506 4.81 7.37 10.35
C ALA A 506 3.31 7.71 10.45
N VAL A 507 2.62 7.32 11.53
CA VAL A 507 1.20 7.67 11.77
C VAL A 507 1.01 9.18 11.80
N ARG A 508 1.92 9.91 12.45
CA ARG A 508 1.88 11.37 12.51
C ARG A 508 2.02 11.99 11.12
N LEU A 509 2.97 11.51 10.32
CA LEU A 509 3.18 11.99 8.95
C LEU A 509 2.00 11.62 8.03
N ALA A 510 1.42 10.45 8.22
CA ALA A 510 0.30 9.92 7.46
C ALA A 510 -1.08 10.40 7.94
N ILE A 511 -1.16 11.37 8.84
CA ILE A 511 -2.42 11.81 9.50
C ILE A 511 -3.52 12.16 8.49
N VAL A 512 -3.17 12.70 7.33
CA VAL A 512 -4.10 13.00 6.23
C VAL A 512 -4.80 11.73 5.76
N GLY A 513 -4.09 10.60 5.68
CA GLY A 513 -4.65 9.30 5.27
C GLY A 513 -5.72 8.77 6.23
N PHE A 514 -5.65 9.10 7.52
CA PHE A 514 -6.66 8.75 8.50
C PHE A 514 -7.88 9.69 8.49
N LEU A 515 -7.67 10.95 8.12
CA LEU A 515 -8.74 11.96 8.12
C LEU A 515 -9.50 12.02 6.79
N MET A 516 -8.80 11.80 5.67
CA MET A 516 -9.36 11.90 4.33
C MET A 516 -10.61 11.02 4.10
N PRO A 517 -10.69 9.77 4.62
CA PRO A 517 -11.89 8.96 4.47
C PRO A 517 -13.15 9.59 5.07
N PHE A 518 -13.03 10.26 6.20
CA PHE A 518 -14.17 10.99 6.79
C PHE A 518 -14.56 12.20 5.95
N VAL A 519 -13.55 12.91 5.37
CA VAL A 519 -13.80 14.08 4.54
C VAL A 519 -14.57 13.72 3.28
N PHE A 520 -14.19 12.66 2.55
CA PHE A 520 -14.88 12.34 1.31
C PHE A 520 -16.27 11.73 1.51
N LEU A 521 -16.55 11.08 2.64
CA LEU A 521 -17.91 10.67 3.00
C LEU A 521 -18.80 11.86 3.39
N TRP A 522 -18.21 12.91 3.94
CA TRP A 522 -18.94 14.13 4.30
C TRP A 522 -19.11 15.07 3.09
N ASN A 523 -18.08 15.20 2.26
CA ASN A 523 -18.07 16.07 1.07
C ASN A 523 -17.57 15.28 -0.17
N PRO A 524 -18.47 14.64 -0.92
CA PRO A 524 -18.11 13.84 -2.08
C PRO A 524 -17.41 14.62 -3.21
N ALA A 525 -17.48 15.94 -3.22
CA ALA A 525 -16.78 16.77 -4.20
C ALA A 525 -15.25 16.59 -4.14
N ILE A 526 -14.69 16.10 -3.02
CA ILE A 526 -13.28 15.71 -2.92
C ILE A 526 -12.93 14.48 -3.79
N LEU A 527 -13.93 13.66 -4.12
CA LEU A 527 -13.83 12.55 -5.06
C LEU A 527 -14.14 12.96 -6.51
N ALA A 528 -14.14 14.26 -6.78
CA ALA A 528 -14.57 14.83 -8.06
C ALA A 528 -16.03 14.48 -8.47
N ILE A 529 -16.89 14.24 -7.47
CA ILE A 529 -18.34 13.99 -7.66
C ILE A 529 -19.09 15.29 -7.35
N GLY A 530 -19.74 15.88 -8.36
CA GLY A 530 -20.48 17.13 -8.22
C GLY A 530 -20.24 18.11 -9.36
N SER A 531 -20.64 19.36 -9.18
CA SER A 531 -20.40 20.43 -10.17
C SER A 531 -18.94 20.90 -10.14
N VAL A 532 -18.42 21.34 -11.28
CA VAL A 532 -17.02 21.83 -11.39
C VAL A 532 -16.68 22.92 -10.37
N PRO A 533 -17.55 23.94 -10.13
CA PRO A 533 -17.26 24.95 -9.11
C PRO A 533 -17.17 24.38 -7.70
N GLU A 534 -18.02 23.42 -7.33
CA GLU A 534 -18.00 22.74 -6.04
C GLU A 534 -16.71 21.94 -5.86
N ILE A 535 -16.30 21.19 -6.90
CA ILE A 535 -15.05 20.43 -6.90
C ILE A 535 -13.86 21.36 -6.68
N ILE A 536 -13.76 22.45 -7.45
CA ILE A 536 -12.66 23.41 -7.33
C ILE A 536 -12.61 24.01 -5.92
N LEU A 537 -13.74 24.48 -5.39
CA LEU A 537 -13.79 25.06 -4.04
C LEU A 537 -13.36 24.03 -2.98
N THR A 538 -13.88 22.80 -3.06
CA THR A 538 -13.56 21.73 -2.14
C THR A 538 -12.08 21.35 -2.19
N VAL A 539 -11.48 21.28 -3.38
CA VAL A 539 -10.05 21.00 -3.55
C VAL A 539 -9.21 22.13 -2.95
N VAL A 540 -9.55 23.40 -3.20
CA VAL A 540 -8.85 24.55 -2.60
C VAL A 540 -8.97 24.52 -1.08
N GLY A 541 -10.18 24.24 -0.56
CA GLY A 541 -10.43 24.08 0.88
C GLY A 541 -9.60 22.94 1.50
N ALA A 542 -9.55 21.79 0.81
CA ALA A 542 -8.77 20.65 1.26
C ALA A 542 -7.26 20.89 1.24
N VAL A 543 -6.73 21.55 0.21
CA VAL A 543 -5.31 21.96 0.17
C VAL A 543 -5.00 22.91 1.32
N ALA A 544 -5.86 23.91 1.58
CA ALA A 544 -5.69 24.81 2.71
C ALA A 544 -5.77 24.07 4.05
N ALA A 545 -6.72 23.14 4.20
CA ALA A 545 -6.90 22.32 5.40
C ALA A 545 -5.67 21.41 5.66
N VAL A 546 -5.15 20.76 4.65
CA VAL A 546 -3.96 19.90 4.76
C VAL A 546 -2.72 20.73 5.10
N ALA A 547 -2.55 21.92 4.50
CA ALA A 547 -1.48 22.85 4.86
C ALA A 547 -1.60 23.31 6.32
N ALA A 548 -2.79 23.70 6.77
CA ALA A 548 -3.06 24.09 8.15
C ALA A 548 -2.78 22.92 9.13
N LEU A 549 -3.20 21.71 8.77
CA LEU A 549 -2.94 20.49 9.55
C LEU A 549 -1.44 20.22 9.68
N ALA A 550 -0.67 20.32 8.58
CA ALA A 550 0.78 20.14 8.60
C ALA A 550 1.46 21.16 9.55
N VAL A 551 1.07 22.44 9.48
CA VAL A 551 1.56 23.50 10.38
C VAL A 551 1.16 23.22 11.83
N ALA A 552 -0.08 22.82 12.08
CA ALA A 552 -0.57 22.52 13.42
C ALA A 552 0.14 21.31 14.05
N VAL A 553 0.38 20.23 13.27
CA VAL A 553 1.05 19.00 13.71
C VAL A 553 2.53 19.27 13.99
N GLU A 554 3.26 19.93 13.07
CA GLU A 554 4.67 20.22 13.26
C GLU A 554 4.92 21.39 14.23
N GLY A 555 3.93 22.26 14.43
CA GLY A 555 4.02 23.41 15.32
C GLY A 555 5.01 24.47 14.88
N MET A 556 5.35 24.49 13.59
CA MET A 556 6.34 25.35 12.95
C MET A 556 5.81 25.84 11.61
N LEU A 557 6.09 27.10 11.29
CA LEU A 557 6.00 27.64 9.94
C LEU A 557 7.38 28.22 9.60
N GLU A 558 7.63 29.50 9.73
CA GLU A 558 8.99 30.07 9.80
C GLU A 558 9.48 30.17 11.25
N ARG A 559 8.53 30.28 12.19
CA ARG A 559 8.74 30.33 13.63
C ARG A 559 7.78 29.35 14.33
N GLN A 560 8.04 29.08 15.62
CA GLN A 560 7.15 28.23 16.43
C GLN A 560 5.74 28.82 16.49
N VAL A 561 4.72 27.99 16.24
CA VAL A 561 3.31 28.35 16.28
C VAL A 561 2.75 28.07 17.69
N PRO A 562 2.18 29.08 18.40
CA PRO A 562 1.60 28.87 19.71
C PRO A 562 0.45 27.86 19.68
N ARG A 563 0.21 27.19 20.81
CA ARG A 563 -0.82 26.18 20.94
C ARG A 563 -2.21 26.65 20.53
N LEU A 564 -2.58 27.90 20.92
CA LEU A 564 -3.89 28.45 20.58
C LEU A 564 -4.10 28.63 19.07
N GLU A 565 -3.07 29.12 18.35
CA GLU A 565 -3.13 29.27 16.89
C GLU A 565 -3.16 27.91 16.20
N ARG A 566 -2.49 26.89 16.76
CA ARG A 566 -2.57 25.51 16.24
C ARG A 566 -3.99 24.96 16.34
N VAL A 567 -4.69 25.23 17.46
CA VAL A 567 -6.10 24.86 17.60
C VAL A 567 -6.95 25.62 16.59
N GLY A 568 -6.69 26.91 16.40
CA GLY A 568 -7.39 27.72 15.39
C GLY A 568 -7.19 27.18 13.97
N LEU A 569 -5.96 26.74 13.63
CA LEU A 569 -5.67 26.09 12.33
C LEU A 569 -6.41 24.76 12.16
N LEU A 570 -6.51 23.95 13.22
CA LEU A 570 -7.25 22.69 13.18
C LEU A 570 -8.76 22.90 12.99
N VAL A 571 -9.33 23.88 13.70
CA VAL A 571 -10.74 24.26 13.51
C VAL A 571 -10.97 24.81 12.11
N GLY A 572 -10.09 25.71 11.64
CA GLY A 572 -10.13 26.23 10.28
C GLY A 572 -10.05 25.13 9.22
N ALA A 573 -9.21 24.11 9.44
CA ALA A 573 -9.08 22.96 8.55
C ALA A 573 -10.39 22.15 8.43
N ILE A 574 -11.06 21.89 9.56
CA ILE A 574 -12.36 21.19 9.56
C ILE A 574 -13.42 22.01 8.83
N VAL A 575 -13.46 23.31 9.09
CA VAL A 575 -14.43 24.24 8.48
C VAL A 575 -14.18 24.40 6.98
N ALA A 576 -12.92 24.39 6.53
CA ALA A 576 -12.55 24.57 5.12
C ALA A 576 -12.97 23.41 4.20
N VAL A 577 -13.21 22.22 4.75
CA VAL A 577 -13.67 21.04 3.97
C VAL A 577 -15.18 20.82 4.06
N ALA A 578 -15.93 21.73 4.71
CA ALA A 578 -17.38 21.62 4.82
C ALA A 578 -18.05 21.68 3.44
N PRO A 579 -19.16 20.93 3.21
CA PRO A 579 -19.86 20.93 1.93
C PRO A 579 -20.58 22.25 1.61
N GLN A 580 -20.86 23.07 2.64
CA GLN A 580 -21.53 24.37 2.47
C GLN A 580 -20.53 25.44 2.02
N THR A 581 -20.73 26.02 0.84
CA THR A 581 -19.83 27.01 0.20
C THR A 581 -19.40 28.15 1.14
N LEU A 582 -20.35 28.79 1.84
CA LEU A 582 -20.04 29.90 2.74
C LEU A 582 -19.17 29.48 3.93
N ILE A 583 -19.43 28.29 4.48
CA ILE A 583 -18.68 27.73 5.59
C ILE A 583 -17.25 27.39 5.13
N ALA A 584 -17.11 26.74 3.98
CA ALA A 584 -15.81 26.41 3.39
C ALA A 584 -14.97 27.69 3.13
N VAL A 585 -15.56 28.71 2.53
CA VAL A 585 -14.88 30.00 2.29
C VAL A 585 -14.44 30.64 3.60
N ALA A 586 -15.28 30.63 4.64
CA ALA A 586 -14.92 31.17 5.96
C ALA A 586 -13.74 30.36 6.58
N GLY A 587 -13.72 29.05 6.43
CA GLY A 587 -12.60 28.20 6.85
C GLY A 587 -11.31 28.54 6.12
N ILE A 588 -11.35 28.63 4.79
CA ILE A 588 -10.20 29.02 3.96
C ILE A 588 -9.68 30.41 4.38
N ALA A 589 -10.56 31.37 4.55
CA ALA A 589 -10.21 32.74 4.98
C ALA A 589 -9.55 32.75 6.37
N SER A 590 -10.09 31.98 7.33
CA SER A 590 -9.52 31.87 8.67
C SER A 590 -8.10 31.32 8.66
N ILE A 591 -7.84 30.27 7.86
CA ILE A 591 -6.50 29.67 7.66
C ILE A 591 -5.57 30.69 7.01
N ALA A 592 -6.03 31.36 5.94
CA ALA A 592 -5.25 32.37 5.24
C ALA A 592 -4.86 33.54 6.16
N ILE A 593 -5.78 34.01 7.02
CA ILE A 593 -5.51 35.06 8.01
C ILE A 593 -4.47 34.59 9.05
N LEU A 594 -4.62 33.36 9.60
CA LEU A 594 -3.70 32.85 10.62
C LEU A 594 -2.29 32.63 10.05
N ILE A 595 -2.17 32.07 8.86
CA ILE A 595 -0.89 31.85 8.18
C ILE A 595 -0.33 33.19 7.70
N GLY A 596 -1.13 34.03 7.05
CA GLY A 596 -0.71 35.34 6.53
C GLY A 596 -0.18 36.25 7.61
N ARG A 597 -0.85 36.32 8.78
CA ARG A 597 -0.35 37.07 9.94
C ARG A 597 1.04 36.65 10.39
N ARG A 598 1.38 35.39 10.21
CA ARG A 598 2.69 34.84 10.56
C ARG A 598 3.77 35.17 9.55
N LEU A 599 3.44 35.11 8.27
CA LEU A 599 4.38 35.46 7.19
C LEU A 599 4.62 36.95 7.11
N TYR A 600 3.63 37.78 7.51
CA TYR A 600 3.69 39.24 7.38
C TYR A 600 4.21 39.96 8.65
N ARG A 601 4.27 39.29 9.81
CA ARG A 601 4.72 39.89 11.06
C ARG A 601 6.23 40.08 11.08
N ASP A 602 6.64 41.29 10.67
CA ASP A 602 7.86 42.04 10.98
C ASP A 602 9.09 41.92 10.05
N PRO A 603 9.24 42.91 9.12
CA PRO A 603 10.53 43.20 8.50
C PRO A 603 11.53 43.93 9.44
N SER A 604 11.09 44.39 10.61
CA SER A 604 11.88 45.28 11.47
C SER A 604 12.85 44.54 12.40
N VAL A 605 12.68 43.23 12.64
CA VAL A 605 13.60 42.47 13.51
C VAL A 605 14.84 41.96 12.74
N VAL A 606 14.79 41.90 11.40
CA VAL A 606 15.95 41.54 10.58
C VAL A 606 16.98 42.71 10.50
N LYS A 607 16.58 43.95 10.80
CA LYS A 607 17.50 45.09 10.85
C LYS A 607 18.18 45.33 12.21
N GLY A 608 17.82 44.54 13.24
CA GLY A 608 18.39 44.70 14.60
C GLY A 608 19.74 44.01 14.83
N ASP A 609 20.07 43.02 14.03
CA ASP A 609 21.31 42.22 14.24
C ASP A 609 22.50 42.69 13.37
N GLU A 610 22.29 43.55 12.39
CA GLU A 610 23.40 44.15 11.60
C GLU A 610 24.01 45.41 12.20
N THR A 611 23.42 45.99 13.26
CA THR A 611 23.90 47.24 13.86
C THR A 611 24.63 47.09 15.19
N GLN A 612 24.90 45.86 15.66
CA GLN A 612 25.70 45.62 16.88
C GLN A 612 27.06 44.95 16.65
N SER A 613 27.54 44.85 15.41
CA SER A 613 28.92 44.40 15.12
C SER A 613 29.90 45.55 14.77
N GLY A 614 29.71 46.70 15.40
CA GLY A 614 30.58 47.83 15.19
C GLY A 614 30.82 48.60 16.47
N SER A 615 31.79 48.24 17.26
CA SER A 615 32.53 48.93 18.31
C SER A 615 32.66 48.15 19.60
N ASP A 616 33.62 47.24 19.66
CA ASP A 616 34.45 47.10 20.85
C ASP A 616 35.79 46.51 20.38
N GLY A 617 36.73 47.41 20.14
CA GLY A 617 38.10 47.09 19.86
C GLY A 617 38.73 46.50 21.15
N VAL A 618 38.99 45.24 21.11
CA VAL A 618 40.00 44.63 22.00
C VAL A 618 41.19 44.30 21.11
N GLU A 619 42.23 45.12 21.22
CA GLU A 619 43.57 44.82 20.76
C GLU A 619 44.04 43.52 21.39
N CYS A 620 44.24 42.53 20.61
CA CYS A 620 45.01 41.35 21.01
C CYS A 620 46.34 41.37 20.28
N GLY A 621 47.37 41.69 21.09
CA GLY A 621 48.73 41.79 20.63
C GLY A 621 49.33 40.45 20.18
N VAL A 622 50.08 40.56 19.13
CA VAL A 622 51.28 39.77 18.78
C VAL A 622 51.23 38.25 18.90
N CYS A 623 51.04 37.59 17.78
CA CYS A 623 51.80 36.35 17.50
C CYS A 623 52.19 36.30 16.01
N GLY A 624 53.47 36.14 15.78
CA GLY A 624 54.14 36.19 14.48
C GLY A 624 53.91 34.93 13.61
N PRO A 625 54.40 34.96 12.36
CA PRO A 625 54.09 33.92 11.39
C PRO A 625 55.08 32.77 11.50
N ARG A 626 54.61 31.52 11.59
CA ARG A 626 55.19 30.25 11.12
C ARG A 626 54.72 29.08 11.98
N ALA A 627 53.81 28.31 11.48
CA ALA A 627 53.79 26.87 11.68
C ALA A 627 52.93 26.23 10.57
N ILE A 628 53.62 25.52 9.70
CA ILE A 628 53.07 24.60 8.71
C ILE A 628 52.48 23.43 9.50
N CYS A 629 51.20 23.18 9.35
CA CYS A 629 50.56 21.93 9.84
C CYS A 629 50.72 20.87 8.75
N GLU A 630 51.57 19.89 9.01
CA GLU A 630 51.60 18.61 8.30
C GLU A 630 50.29 17.83 8.52
N PRO A 631 49.78 17.10 7.52
CA PRO A 631 48.61 16.25 7.68
C PRO A 631 48.97 15.00 8.51
N ALA A 632 48.14 14.72 9.52
CA ALA A 632 48.24 13.51 10.32
C ALA A 632 47.93 12.25 9.51
N ASP A 633 48.77 11.24 9.67
CA ASP A 633 48.62 9.90 9.08
C ASP A 633 47.31 9.20 9.51
N PRO A 634 46.71 8.37 8.62
CA PRO A 634 45.53 7.59 8.98
C PRO A 634 45.89 6.45 9.97
N PRO A 635 44.97 6.08 10.88
CA PRO A 635 45.24 5.02 11.85
C PRO A 635 45.33 3.65 11.16
N GLU A 636 46.34 2.89 11.56
CA GLU A 636 46.61 1.51 11.16
C GLU A 636 45.45 0.56 11.50
N VAL A 637 45.08 -0.28 10.55
CA VAL A 637 44.14 -1.38 10.69
C VAL A 637 44.86 -2.56 11.35
N PRO A 638 44.37 -3.16 12.44
CA PRO A 638 44.96 -4.36 13.01
C PRO A 638 44.67 -5.59 12.11
N GLU A 639 45.73 -6.29 11.74
CA GLU A 639 45.66 -7.60 11.07
C GLU A 639 44.91 -8.64 11.93
N ALA A 640 43.90 -9.27 11.32
CA ALA A 640 43.24 -10.44 11.91
C ALA A 640 44.17 -11.66 11.83
N LYS A 641 44.55 -12.21 12.97
CA LYS A 641 45.18 -13.52 13.07
C LYS A 641 44.14 -14.61 12.80
N GLU A 642 44.46 -15.45 11.82
CA GLU A 642 43.85 -16.76 11.58
C GLU A 642 43.94 -17.65 12.84
N ARG A 643 42.76 -18.15 13.25
CA ARG A 643 42.60 -19.52 13.80
C ARG A 643 41.18 -20.02 13.55
#